data_a1399ff3979ebb4f2b0e2832f0a0d432
#
_entry.id   a1399ff3979ebb4f2b0e2832f0a0d432
#
_cell.length_a   1.000
_cell.length_b   1.000
_cell.length_c   1.000
_cell.angle_alpha   90.00
_cell.angle_beta   90.00
_cell.angle_gamma   90.00
#
_symmetry.space_group_name_H-M   'P 1'
#
loop_
_entity.id
_entity.type
_entity.pdbx_description
1 polymer ?
#
loop_
_entity_poly.entity_id
_entity_poly.type
_entity_poly.pdbx_seq_one_letter_code
_entity_poly.pdbx_strand_id
1 'polypeptide(L)'
;MMTLPCQITRLGSVGLETMRILRATLVAVLLLLPLAPTPAQAESTAAAEWAGPLSTRGRWIVDADGDRFKLRSGNWHGASGTWNGSGDTADDANHHAGENSGRIPLGLDRAPMAEIIAGFQEIGINSIRLPFSNEMIHDTVPVTDDAVAANPSLRGMIPLQVYDVVVRELTAAGLAVILNNHTNTTRWCCGVDGNERWNASQSAETWENDWLFMARRYKDNKRVVGADLYNEVRRNVWDDPNWGLGDDHDWFAASQRIGDRILTEADPDLLIIVEGINWTGIPVDGFAHERPTLEPVRRLSHTLVDSGKLVYSAHFYDYTGPNHSGATGTGETSDPRYRDLSPAELIDVLNRQAFFVSSEQDQHFTAPVWISEFGVGGRDETGAKQRAWFENFVDQLIRTDADFAYWPLVGRHEDRKGNGWALLHWDAAGNRMGVYDGDDWRAGAWTRLVQAQGRTGQVAPVAEWSMLSPDHGDFVQSRRMRALPDFDSGARKAVCPDGQRLLGLSHTGNRGLCSDIGSSSAPAGGHEVVVDERHVTPGNDWASGYTKLQCADGYFMIGYSVRGAAVSSALCAAGPTAGTSGRTVWFDRGDNRGPAPKGGDFAQGHYKGQCADDEYASGVAFTGRVGSARTPDALYCRKVS
;
A
#
# COMPACT_ATOMS: atom_id res chain seq x y z
N MET A 1 8.92 -54.04 -48.74
CA MET A 1 9.95 -54.69 -49.53
C MET A 1 11.28 -54.10 -49.17
N MET A 2 12.12 -54.92 -48.61
CA MET A 2 13.58 -54.97 -48.58
C MET A 2 14.26 -53.81 -47.83
N THR A 3 14.71 -54.06 -46.68
CA THR A 3 15.77 -54.92 -46.07
C THR A 3 17.09 -54.15 -45.89
N LEU A 4 17.45 -54.11 -44.63
CA LEU A 4 18.74 -53.86 -43.97
C LEU A 4 19.92 -54.64 -44.66
N PRO A 5 21.21 -54.39 -44.31
CA PRO A 5 21.68 -54.59 -42.96
C PRO A 5 22.87 -53.75 -42.45
N CYS A 6 22.99 -53.77 -41.22
CA CYS A 6 24.01 -53.73 -40.19
C CYS A 6 25.38 -54.32 -40.55
N GLN A 7 26.50 -53.74 -40.10
CA GLN A 7 27.65 -54.49 -39.57
C GLN A 7 28.48 -53.72 -38.55
N ILE A 8 28.65 -54.40 -37.42
CA ILE A 8 29.52 -54.13 -36.29
C ILE A 8 30.89 -54.74 -36.57
N THR A 9 31.99 -54.10 -36.19
CA THR A 9 33.19 -54.85 -35.81
C THR A 9 33.91 -54.19 -34.62
N ARG A 10 34.25 -55.06 -33.73
CA ARG A 10 34.91 -54.89 -32.41
C ARG A 10 36.43 -55.00 -32.52
N LEU A 11 37.06 -54.56 -31.40
CA LEU A 11 38.24 -55.08 -30.71
C LEU A 11 39.63 -54.46 -30.94
N GLY A 12 40.23 -54.14 -29.82
CA GLY A 12 41.59 -54.39 -29.48
C GLY A 12 42.16 -53.61 -28.32
N SER A 13 42.29 -54.27 -27.18
CA SER A 13 42.86 -53.84 -25.92
C SER A 13 44.41 -54.06 -25.86
N VAL A 14 45.01 -53.57 -24.74
CA VAL A 14 46.37 -53.87 -24.19
C VAL A 14 47.38 -52.72 -24.42
N GLY A 15 48.12 -52.16 -23.43
CA GLY A 15 48.59 -52.59 -22.18
C GLY A 15 49.38 -51.48 -21.44
N LEU A 16 49.47 -51.64 -20.15
CA LEU A 16 50.33 -50.88 -19.21
C LEU A 16 51.81 -51.04 -19.53
N GLU A 17 52.61 -50.00 -19.32
CA GLU A 17 53.81 -50.11 -18.46
C GLU A 17 54.49 -48.79 -18.19
N THR A 18 54.92 -48.63 -16.96
CA THR A 18 55.71 -47.72 -16.18
C THR A 18 57.09 -47.30 -16.78
N MET A 19 57.58 -46.11 -16.59
CA MET A 19 58.73 -45.80 -15.69
C MET A 19 59.44 -44.43 -15.96
N ARG A 20 59.65 -43.70 -14.86
CA ARG A 20 60.82 -42.93 -14.43
C ARG A 20 61.22 -41.60 -15.11
N ILE A 21 61.05 -40.55 -14.30
CA ILE A 21 61.97 -39.48 -13.84
C ILE A 21 63.09 -39.02 -14.79
N LEU A 22 63.05 -37.75 -15.20
CA LEU A 22 64.23 -36.90 -15.31
C LEU A 22 63.89 -35.45 -14.91
N ARG A 23 64.58 -34.92 -13.89
CA ARG A 23 64.59 -33.51 -13.52
C ARG A 23 65.39 -32.72 -14.56
N ALA A 24 64.83 -31.67 -15.12
CA ALA A 24 65.56 -30.62 -15.79
C ALA A 24 65.11 -29.27 -15.24
N THR A 25 66.01 -28.58 -14.58
CA THR A 25 65.89 -27.24 -14.04
C THR A 25 65.92 -26.25 -15.19
N LEU A 26 64.84 -25.51 -15.43
CA LEU A 26 64.83 -24.36 -16.35
C LEU A 26 64.63 -23.09 -15.53
N VAL A 27 65.62 -22.23 -15.52
CA VAL A 27 65.56 -20.88 -14.94
C VAL A 27 64.71 -20.03 -15.92
N ALA A 28 63.52 -19.61 -15.47
CA ALA A 28 62.72 -18.66 -16.21
C ALA A 28 62.97 -17.24 -15.68
N VAL A 29 63.49 -16.40 -16.53
CA VAL A 29 63.65 -14.95 -16.34
C VAL A 29 62.23 -14.34 -16.37
N LEU A 30 61.75 -13.85 -15.22
CA LEU A 30 60.50 -13.08 -15.14
C LEU A 30 60.75 -11.68 -15.73
N LEU A 31 60.21 -11.41 -16.87
CA LEU A 31 59.97 -10.05 -17.41
C LEU A 31 58.78 -9.43 -16.63
N LEU A 32 59.05 -8.48 -15.75
CA LEU A 32 58.06 -7.63 -15.12
C LEU A 32 57.47 -6.67 -16.18
N LEU A 33 56.34 -7.04 -16.75
CA LEU A 33 55.44 -6.09 -17.42
C LEU A 33 54.52 -5.45 -16.37
N PRO A 34 54.33 -4.12 -16.37
CA PRO A 34 53.34 -3.51 -15.50
C PRO A 34 51.94 -3.99 -15.85
N LEU A 35 51.29 -4.67 -14.91
CA LEU A 35 49.87 -4.98 -15.00
C LEU A 35 49.13 -3.64 -14.97
N ALA A 36 48.43 -3.30 -16.05
CA ALA A 36 47.44 -2.25 -16.06
C ALA A 36 46.36 -2.60 -15.01
N PRO A 37 45.86 -1.63 -14.25
CA PRO A 37 44.80 -1.90 -13.31
C PRO A 37 43.58 -2.38 -14.11
N THR A 38 43.15 -3.60 -13.87
CA THR A 38 41.83 -4.07 -14.27
C THR A 38 40.81 -3.13 -13.66
N PRO A 39 39.83 -2.63 -14.45
CA PRO A 39 38.72 -1.88 -13.86
C PRO A 39 38.11 -2.76 -12.77
N ALA A 40 38.00 -2.21 -11.55
CA ALA A 40 37.27 -2.85 -10.49
C ALA A 40 35.88 -3.17 -11.03
N GLN A 41 35.59 -4.46 -11.23
CA GLN A 41 34.24 -4.91 -11.36
C GLN A 41 33.53 -4.43 -10.11
N ALA A 42 32.58 -3.52 -10.27
CA ALA A 42 31.64 -3.23 -9.22
C ALA A 42 31.07 -4.59 -8.80
N GLU A 43 31.35 -5.01 -7.59
CA GLU A 43 30.62 -6.11 -6.97
C GLU A 43 29.16 -5.73 -7.11
N SER A 44 28.44 -6.48 -7.94
CA SER A 44 26.99 -6.45 -7.94
C SER A 44 26.63 -6.75 -6.49
N THR A 45 26.18 -5.75 -5.75
CA THR A 45 25.53 -5.97 -4.46
C THR A 45 24.36 -6.87 -4.81
N ALA A 46 24.53 -8.18 -4.57
CA ALA A 46 23.43 -9.13 -4.66
C ALA A 46 22.27 -8.48 -3.91
N ALA A 47 21.14 -8.31 -4.59
CA ALA A 47 19.94 -7.77 -3.98
C ALA A 47 19.75 -8.60 -2.71
N ALA A 48 19.78 -7.95 -1.53
CA ALA A 48 19.69 -8.65 -0.27
C ALA A 48 18.55 -9.64 -0.35
N GLU A 49 18.81 -10.92 -0.10
CA GLU A 49 17.79 -11.95 -0.10
C GLU A 49 16.77 -11.55 0.97
N TRP A 50 15.54 -11.30 0.56
CA TRP A 50 14.43 -11.05 1.44
C TRP A 50 13.41 -12.20 1.32
N ALA A 51 12.73 -12.49 2.40
CA ALA A 51 11.75 -13.58 2.46
C ALA A 51 10.32 -13.01 2.42
N GLY A 52 9.54 -13.40 1.41
CA GLY A 52 8.09 -13.15 1.41
C GLY A 52 7.33 -14.12 2.30
N PRO A 53 6.12 -13.77 2.76
CA PRO A 53 5.37 -12.58 2.43
C PRO A 53 5.80 -11.35 3.22
N LEU A 54 5.50 -10.15 2.69
CA LEU A 54 5.69 -8.92 3.43
C LEU A 54 4.54 -8.68 4.41
N SER A 55 4.86 -7.98 5.49
CA SER A 55 3.89 -7.51 6.49
C SER A 55 4.27 -6.13 7.01
N THR A 56 3.48 -5.59 7.95
CA THR A 56 3.76 -4.30 8.56
C THR A 56 3.96 -4.42 10.07
N ARG A 57 4.84 -3.58 10.64
CA ARG A 57 5.05 -3.41 12.08
C ARG A 57 5.13 -1.92 12.41
N GLY A 58 4.04 -1.35 12.89
CA GLY A 58 3.92 0.09 13.06
C GLY A 58 4.13 0.80 11.71
N ARG A 59 5.10 1.71 11.63
CA ARG A 59 5.42 2.46 10.40
C ARG A 59 6.25 1.72 9.35
N TRP A 60 6.62 0.47 9.58
CA TRP A 60 7.60 -0.24 8.77
C TRP A 60 7.01 -1.41 8.02
N ILE A 61 7.38 -1.56 6.76
CA ILE A 61 7.20 -2.80 6.01
C ILE A 61 8.34 -3.73 6.39
N VAL A 62 8.03 -4.97 6.68
CA VAL A 62 8.99 -6.01 7.05
C VAL A 62 8.78 -7.26 6.22
N ASP A 63 9.84 -8.03 6.06
CA ASP A 63 9.79 -9.34 5.44
C ASP A 63 9.34 -10.44 6.43
N ALA A 64 9.29 -11.70 5.97
CA ALA A 64 8.84 -12.83 6.79
C ALA A 64 9.74 -13.09 8.01
N ASP A 65 10.99 -12.69 7.96
CA ASP A 65 11.93 -12.79 9.07
C ASP A 65 11.79 -11.63 10.06
N GLY A 66 11.01 -10.63 9.69
CA GLY A 66 10.78 -9.41 10.48
C GLY A 66 11.84 -8.33 10.26
N ASP A 67 12.67 -8.48 9.24
CA ASP A 67 13.64 -7.47 8.84
C ASP A 67 12.98 -6.36 8.01
N ARG A 68 13.44 -5.12 8.18
CA ARG A 68 12.95 -3.98 7.42
C ARG A 68 13.11 -4.20 5.92
N PHE A 69 12.04 -4.23 5.18
CA PHE A 69 12.03 -4.22 3.73
C PHE A 69 11.66 -2.83 3.21
N LYS A 70 12.64 -2.06 2.76
CA LYS A 70 12.39 -0.73 2.19
C LYS A 70 11.99 -0.85 0.73
N LEU A 71 10.80 -0.36 0.37
CA LEU A 71 10.36 -0.23 -1.01
C LEU A 71 11.12 0.91 -1.70
N ARG A 72 12.04 0.57 -2.57
CA ARG A 72 12.66 1.47 -3.55
C ARG A 72 12.07 1.15 -4.89
N SER A 73 10.91 1.74 -5.15
CA SER A 73 10.07 1.36 -6.27
C SER A 73 10.11 2.36 -7.42
N GLY A 74 9.61 1.93 -8.54
CA GLY A 74 9.21 2.79 -9.63
C GLY A 74 8.02 2.22 -10.38
N ASN A 75 7.39 3.05 -11.17
CA ASN A 75 6.19 2.72 -11.91
C ASN A 75 6.53 2.29 -13.33
N TRP A 76 6.26 1.05 -13.68
CA TRP A 76 6.34 0.58 -15.07
C TRP A 76 4.95 0.60 -15.69
N HIS A 77 4.56 1.77 -16.18
CA HIS A 77 3.23 2.03 -16.73
C HIS A 77 3.05 1.52 -18.17
N GLY A 78 1.83 1.58 -18.65
CA GLY A 78 1.44 1.23 -20.01
C GLY A 78 0.29 0.23 -20.11
N ALA A 79 0.21 -0.77 -19.24
CA ALA A 79 -0.87 -1.76 -19.30
C ALA A 79 -2.25 -1.18 -18.89
N SER A 80 -2.28 -0.05 -18.20
CA SER A 80 -3.49 0.75 -17.96
C SER A 80 -3.85 1.67 -19.13
N GLY A 81 -3.14 1.56 -20.23
CA GLY A 81 -3.24 2.46 -21.37
C GLY A 81 -2.23 3.60 -21.30
N THR A 82 -2.13 4.30 -22.40
CA THR A 82 -1.48 5.58 -22.55
C THR A 82 -2.51 6.57 -23.05
N TRP A 83 -2.11 7.83 -23.08
CA TRP A 83 -3.02 8.88 -23.47
C TRP A 83 -3.76 8.58 -24.81
N ASN A 84 -5.08 8.50 -24.75
CA ASN A 84 -5.93 8.35 -25.94
C ASN A 84 -7.28 9.04 -25.72
N GLY A 85 -7.31 10.35 -25.83
CA GLY A 85 -8.57 11.10 -25.93
C GLY A 85 -8.88 12.10 -24.83
N SER A 86 -8.06 12.27 -23.79
CA SER A 86 -8.17 13.39 -22.87
C SER A 86 -6.92 14.27 -22.95
N GLY A 87 -7.02 15.52 -23.35
CA GLY A 87 -5.92 16.43 -23.56
C GLY A 87 -5.31 16.37 -24.98
N ASP A 88 -4.31 17.17 -25.24
CA ASP A 88 -3.68 17.28 -26.55
C ASP A 88 -2.47 16.36 -26.65
N THR A 89 -2.50 15.40 -27.60
CA THR A 89 -1.35 14.53 -27.89
C THR A 89 -0.13 15.28 -28.41
N ALA A 90 -0.32 16.50 -28.88
CA ALA A 90 0.75 17.38 -29.31
C ALA A 90 1.31 18.26 -28.18
N ASP A 91 0.68 18.26 -26.99
CA ASP A 91 1.16 19.00 -25.84
C ASP A 91 2.44 18.35 -25.30
N ASP A 92 3.55 19.08 -25.41
CA ASP A 92 4.85 18.63 -24.91
C ASP A 92 4.88 18.44 -23.37
N ALA A 93 3.95 19.03 -22.64
CA ALA A 93 3.79 18.81 -21.21
C ALA A 93 3.17 17.45 -20.90
N ASN A 94 2.48 16.84 -21.84
CA ASN A 94 1.94 15.50 -21.70
C ASN A 94 3.05 14.46 -21.94
N HIS A 95 3.58 13.91 -20.86
CA HIS A 95 4.66 12.93 -20.89
C HIS A 95 4.29 11.57 -21.52
N HIS A 96 3.04 11.39 -21.90
CA HIS A 96 2.54 10.23 -22.66
C HIS A 96 2.14 10.58 -24.10
N ALA A 97 2.31 11.81 -24.52
CA ALA A 97 1.88 12.25 -25.84
C ALA A 97 2.44 11.36 -26.96
N GLY A 98 1.52 10.81 -27.75
CA GLY A 98 1.82 9.96 -28.89
C GLY A 98 2.47 8.62 -28.56
N GLU A 99 2.46 8.15 -27.31
CA GLU A 99 2.81 6.78 -26.98
C GLU A 99 1.62 5.85 -27.22
N ASN A 100 1.91 4.69 -27.78
CA ASN A 100 0.96 3.60 -27.89
C ASN A 100 1.51 2.41 -27.10
N SER A 101 0.97 2.17 -25.93
CA SER A 101 1.39 1.04 -25.12
C SER A 101 0.89 -0.30 -25.65
N GLY A 102 -0.11 -0.31 -26.50
CA GLY A 102 -0.82 -1.54 -26.85
C GLY A 102 -1.50 -2.20 -25.64
N ARG A 103 -1.76 -1.47 -24.57
CA ARG A 103 -2.30 -1.94 -23.27
C ARG A 103 -1.37 -2.92 -22.55
N ILE A 104 -0.08 -2.74 -22.73
CA ILE A 104 1.01 -3.50 -22.10
C ILE A 104 2.05 -2.52 -21.53
N PRO A 105 2.94 -2.96 -20.63
CA PRO A 105 4.01 -2.11 -20.13
C PRO A 105 4.86 -1.52 -21.26
N LEU A 106 5.21 -0.23 -21.14
CA LEU A 106 5.92 0.53 -22.17
C LEU A 106 7.35 0.03 -22.42
N GLY A 107 7.84 0.29 -23.63
CA GLY A 107 9.23 0.03 -24.03
C GLY A 107 9.47 -1.34 -24.64
N LEU A 108 8.48 -2.22 -24.66
CA LEU A 108 8.61 -3.56 -25.25
C LEU A 108 8.76 -3.55 -26.78
N ASP A 109 8.44 -2.44 -27.39
CA ASP A 109 8.70 -2.14 -28.81
C ASP A 109 10.16 -1.74 -29.10
N ARG A 110 10.89 -1.25 -28.09
CA ARG A 110 12.19 -0.56 -28.23
C ARG A 110 13.36 -1.34 -27.69
N ALA A 111 13.17 -2.08 -26.60
CA ALA A 111 14.23 -2.83 -25.94
C ALA A 111 13.76 -4.21 -25.51
N PRO A 112 14.67 -5.19 -25.47
CA PRO A 112 14.39 -6.48 -24.84
C PRO A 112 13.96 -6.29 -23.38
N MET A 113 12.95 -7.03 -22.95
CA MET A 113 12.42 -6.95 -21.57
C MET A 113 13.52 -7.16 -20.53
N ALA A 114 14.45 -8.07 -20.78
CA ALA A 114 15.58 -8.32 -19.87
C ALA A 114 16.48 -7.09 -19.69
N GLU A 115 16.69 -6.29 -20.73
CA GLU A 115 17.47 -5.04 -20.65
C GLU A 115 16.72 -3.95 -19.89
N ILE A 116 15.39 -3.87 -20.08
CA ILE A 116 14.55 -2.95 -19.32
C ILE A 116 14.64 -3.27 -17.82
N ILE A 117 14.49 -4.55 -17.46
CA ILE A 117 14.55 -5.02 -16.06
C ILE A 117 15.95 -4.82 -15.47
N ALA A 118 17.01 -5.11 -16.24
CA ALA A 118 18.38 -4.83 -15.81
C ALA A 118 18.58 -3.33 -15.53
N GLY A 119 18.03 -2.46 -16.38
CA GLY A 119 18.04 -1.02 -16.16
C GLY A 119 17.38 -0.60 -14.83
N PHE A 120 16.28 -1.21 -14.44
CA PHE A 120 15.65 -0.95 -13.13
C PHE A 120 16.58 -1.29 -11.98
N GLN A 121 17.24 -2.43 -12.05
CA GLN A 121 18.19 -2.87 -11.02
C GLN A 121 19.41 -1.94 -10.93
N GLU A 122 19.94 -1.52 -12.06
CA GLU A 122 21.09 -0.62 -12.15
C GLU A 122 20.82 0.76 -11.53
N ILE A 123 19.60 1.27 -11.70
CA ILE A 123 19.20 2.53 -11.04
C ILE A 123 18.76 2.35 -9.58
N GLY A 124 18.94 1.16 -8.99
CA GLY A 124 18.73 0.88 -7.57
C GLY A 124 17.31 0.52 -7.16
N ILE A 125 16.43 0.19 -8.12
CA ILE A 125 15.05 -0.26 -7.88
C ILE A 125 15.04 -1.70 -7.39
N ASN A 126 14.22 -2.01 -6.37
CA ASN A 126 14.00 -3.35 -5.84
C ASN A 126 12.54 -3.82 -5.93
N SER A 127 11.65 -2.94 -6.34
CA SER A 127 10.21 -3.23 -6.43
C SER A 127 9.56 -2.41 -7.55
N ILE A 128 8.56 -2.99 -8.21
CA ILE A 128 7.83 -2.36 -9.31
C ILE A 128 6.37 -2.21 -8.95
N ARG A 129 5.86 -0.99 -8.99
CA ARG A 129 4.43 -0.72 -9.10
C ARG A 129 4.05 -0.92 -10.56
N LEU A 130 3.18 -1.90 -10.82
CA LEU A 130 2.81 -2.32 -12.16
C LEU A 130 1.32 -2.00 -12.42
N PRO A 131 1.03 -0.84 -13.05
CA PRO A 131 -0.33 -0.43 -13.38
C PRO A 131 -1.02 -1.38 -14.35
N PHE A 132 -2.31 -1.63 -14.11
CA PHE A 132 -3.24 -2.28 -15.03
C PHE A 132 -4.60 -1.56 -15.04
N SER A 133 -5.41 -1.74 -16.09
CA SER A 133 -6.81 -1.31 -16.10
C SER A 133 -7.74 -2.50 -16.01
N ASN A 134 -8.97 -2.28 -15.52
CA ASN A 134 -10.00 -3.32 -15.54
C ASN A 134 -10.30 -3.76 -16.98
N GLU A 135 -10.37 -2.83 -17.92
CA GLU A 135 -10.58 -3.15 -19.34
C GLU A 135 -9.48 -4.07 -19.90
N MET A 136 -8.20 -3.86 -19.54
CA MET A 136 -7.09 -4.71 -19.99
C MET A 136 -7.25 -6.17 -19.57
N ILE A 137 -7.82 -6.43 -18.40
CA ILE A 137 -8.06 -7.80 -17.90
C ILE A 137 -8.97 -8.59 -18.84
N HIS A 138 -9.95 -7.91 -19.41
CA HIS A 138 -10.99 -8.51 -20.26
C HIS A 138 -10.70 -8.41 -21.75
N ASP A 139 -9.57 -7.79 -22.12
CA ASP A 139 -9.20 -7.62 -23.52
C ASP A 139 -8.70 -8.94 -24.13
N THR A 140 -9.40 -9.38 -25.16
CA THR A 140 -9.08 -10.62 -25.89
C THR A 140 -8.40 -10.39 -27.24
N VAL A 141 -8.15 -9.11 -27.59
CA VAL A 141 -7.48 -8.75 -28.85
C VAL A 141 -5.96 -8.88 -28.66
N PRO A 142 -5.29 -9.69 -29.48
CA PRO A 142 -3.82 -9.78 -29.43
C PRO A 142 -3.15 -8.42 -29.60
N VAL A 143 -2.03 -8.22 -28.92
CA VAL A 143 -1.19 -7.04 -29.11
C VAL A 143 -0.65 -6.99 -30.55
N THR A 144 -0.42 -5.79 -31.08
CA THR A 144 0.17 -5.64 -32.40
C THR A 144 1.65 -6.03 -32.39
N ASP A 145 2.15 -6.56 -33.50
CA ASP A 145 3.57 -6.95 -33.63
C ASP A 145 4.51 -5.77 -33.35
N ASP A 146 4.09 -4.55 -33.73
CA ASP A 146 4.88 -3.32 -33.53
C ASP A 146 4.99 -2.97 -32.03
N ALA A 147 3.94 -3.20 -31.23
CA ALA A 147 3.97 -2.92 -29.80
C ALA A 147 4.96 -3.80 -29.00
N VAL A 148 5.38 -4.91 -29.61
CA VAL A 148 6.33 -5.87 -29.02
C VAL A 148 7.52 -6.14 -29.96
N ALA A 149 7.89 -5.17 -30.80
CA ALA A 149 8.87 -5.34 -31.84
C ALA A 149 10.23 -5.85 -31.33
N ALA A 150 10.67 -5.37 -30.16
CA ALA A 150 11.90 -5.80 -29.49
C ALA A 150 11.74 -7.13 -28.71
N ASN A 151 10.52 -7.66 -28.59
CA ASN A 151 10.19 -8.87 -27.84
C ASN A 151 9.32 -9.84 -28.66
N PRO A 152 9.87 -10.47 -29.74
CA PRO A 152 9.08 -11.27 -30.67
C PRO A 152 8.34 -12.45 -30.04
N SER A 153 8.79 -12.95 -28.89
CA SER A 153 8.13 -14.03 -28.15
C SER A 153 6.75 -13.65 -27.60
N LEU A 154 6.43 -12.36 -27.55
CA LEU A 154 5.14 -11.84 -27.07
C LEU A 154 4.09 -11.70 -28.18
N ARG A 155 4.48 -11.89 -29.46
CA ARG A 155 3.56 -11.76 -30.58
C ARG A 155 2.39 -12.73 -30.48
N GLY A 156 1.20 -12.24 -30.81
CA GLY A 156 -0.04 -13.02 -30.75
C GLY A 156 -0.61 -13.22 -29.35
N MET A 157 0.04 -12.72 -28.30
CA MET A 157 -0.51 -12.70 -26.95
C MET A 157 -1.54 -11.58 -26.77
N ILE A 158 -2.53 -11.81 -25.93
CA ILE A 158 -3.43 -10.75 -25.45
C ILE A 158 -2.74 -9.95 -24.32
N PRO A 159 -3.18 -8.72 -24.02
CA PRO A 159 -2.54 -7.85 -23.02
C PRO A 159 -2.28 -8.53 -21.68
N LEU A 160 -3.26 -9.23 -21.12
CA LEU A 160 -3.11 -9.95 -19.85
C LEU A 160 -2.03 -11.04 -19.90
N GLN A 161 -1.86 -11.73 -21.02
CA GLN A 161 -0.78 -12.73 -21.19
C GLN A 161 0.60 -12.07 -21.24
N VAL A 162 0.72 -10.90 -21.88
CA VAL A 162 1.97 -10.11 -21.83
C VAL A 162 2.25 -9.65 -20.41
N TYR A 163 1.23 -9.18 -19.68
CA TYR A 163 1.35 -8.79 -18.27
C TYR A 163 1.84 -9.95 -17.39
N ASP A 164 1.34 -11.18 -17.61
CA ASP A 164 1.82 -12.39 -16.92
C ASP A 164 3.31 -12.64 -17.15
N VAL A 165 3.75 -12.49 -18.41
CA VAL A 165 5.18 -12.66 -18.74
C VAL A 165 6.01 -11.59 -18.03
N VAL A 166 5.56 -10.33 -18.03
CA VAL A 166 6.25 -9.23 -17.33
C VAL A 166 6.35 -9.50 -15.82
N VAL A 167 5.26 -9.91 -15.16
CA VAL A 167 5.29 -10.26 -13.73
C VAL A 167 6.28 -11.40 -13.48
N ARG A 168 6.27 -12.44 -14.31
CA ARG A 168 7.19 -13.56 -14.17
C ARG A 168 8.66 -13.13 -14.30
N GLU A 169 8.99 -12.34 -15.32
CA GLU A 169 10.37 -11.91 -15.57
C GLU A 169 10.87 -10.94 -14.47
N LEU A 170 10.01 -10.01 -14.00
CA LEU A 170 10.35 -9.13 -12.88
C LEU A 170 10.67 -9.92 -11.61
N THR A 171 9.80 -10.88 -11.27
CA THR A 171 9.98 -11.69 -10.06
C THR A 171 11.13 -12.68 -10.18
N ALA A 172 11.39 -13.23 -11.38
CA ALA A 172 12.57 -14.04 -11.67
C ALA A 172 13.88 -13.26 -11.53
N ALA A 173 13.85 -11.95 -11.85
CA ALA A 173 14.99 -11.04 -11.64
C ALA A 173 15.16 -10.63 -10.15
N GLY A 174 14.29 -11.09 -9.25
CA GLY A 174 14.39 -10.79 -7.82
C GLY A 174 13.63 -9.55 -7.36
N LEU A 175 12.95 -8.85 -8.26
CA LEU A 175 12.16 -7.66 -7.92
C LEU A 175 10.83 -8.06 -7.26
N ALA A 176 10.40 -7.26 -6.30
CA ALA A 176 9.04 -7.33 -5.77
C ALA A 176 8.07 -6.63 -6.75
N VAL A 177 6.85 -7.16 -6.88
CA VAL A 177 5.80 -6.58 -7.73
C VAL A 177 4.61 -6.18 -6.90
N ILE A 178 4.16 -4.95 -7.07
CA ILE A 178 2.91 -4.41 -6.51
C ILE A 178 1.94 -4.22 -7.68
N LEU A 179 0.86 -4.98 -7.66
CA LEU A 179 -0.22 -4.82 -8.63
C LEU A 179 -0.95 -3.51 -8.34
N ASN A 180 -1.14 -2.66 -9.34
CA ASN A 180 -1.86 -1.40 -9.18
C ASN A 180 -3.04 -1.33 -10.15
N ASN A 181 -4.25 -1.24 -9.61
CA ASN A 181 -5.41 -0.91 -10.42
C ASN A 181 -5.41 0.61 -10.69
N HIS A 182 -4.94 0.96 -11.88
CA HIS A 182 -4.68 2.34 -12.21
C HIS A 182 -5.91 3.05 -12.77
N THR A 183 -6.67 2.36 -13.60
CA THR A 183 -7.82 2.91 -14.32
C THR A 183 -8.88 1.83 -14.54
N ASN A 184 -10.11 2.23 -14.75
CA ASN A 184 -11.17 1.32 -15.20
C ASN A 184 -11.02 0.98 -16.67
N THR A 185 -10.71 2.00 -17.48
CA THR A 185 -10.55 1.90 -18.94
C THR A 185 -9.08 1.99 -19.34
N THR A 186 -8.75 1.58 -20.55
CA THR A 186 -7.39 1.73 -21.12
C THR A 186 -7.11 3.16 -21.62
N ARG A 187 -7.93 4.13 -21.23
CA ARG A 187 -7.66 5.54 -21.43
C ARG A 187 -6.78 6.07 -20.33
N TRP A 188 -5.93 6.99 -20.68
CA TRP A 188 -5.07 7.66 -19.70
C TRP A 188 -5.89 8.50 -18.70
N CYS A 189 -5.38 8.68 -17.49
CA CYS A 189 -6.02 9.45 -16.43
C CYS A 189 -6.15 10.95 -16.73
N CYS A 190 -6.86 11.60 -15.85
CA CYS A 190 -6.85 13.03 -15.55
C CYS A 190 -7.81 13.91 -16.36
N GLY A 191 -8.68 13.31 -17.17
CA GLY A 191 -9.88 13.94 -17.69
C GLY A 191 -11.15 13.44 -17.00
N VAL A 192 -12.29 13.78 -17.57
CA VAL A 192 -13.58 13.15 -17.28
C VAL A 192 -13.72 11.99 -18.25
N ASP A 193 -13.14 10.85 -17.90
CA ASP A 193 -12.91 9.73 -18.81
C ASP A 193 -13.39 8.37 -18.28
N GLY A 194 -14.06 8.38 -17.12
CA GLY A 194 -14.54 7.18 -16.45
C GLY A 194 -13.52 6.50 -15.55
N ASN A 195 -12.40 7.18 -15.27
CA ASN A 195 -11.31 6.69 -14.43
C ASN A 195 -11.14 7.47 -13.11
N GLU A 196 -12.11 8.34 -12.77
CA GLU A 196 -12.04 9.22 -11.61
C GLU A 196 -12.09 8.46 -10.29
N ARG A 197 -12.77 7.32 -10.28
CA ARG A 197 -12.87 6.40 -9.15
C ARG A 197 -13.22 4.99 -9.62
N TRP A 198 -13.05 4.03 -8.74
CA TRP A 198 -13.20 2.58 -8.99
C TRP A 198 -14.53 2.18 -9.63
N ASN A 199 -15.58 2.98 -9.43
CA ASN A 199 -16.95 2.72 -9.91
C ASN A 199 -17.49 3.82 -10.84
N ALA A 200 -16.62 4.61 -11.48
CA ALA A 200 -17.06 5.69 -12.38
C ALA A 200 -17.63 5.17 -13.69
N SER A 201 -17.03 4.16 -14.31
CA SER A 201 -17.47 3.55 -15.57
C SER A 201 -17.82 2.06 -15.47
N GLN A 202 -17.80 1.52 -14.26
CA GLN A 202 -18.19 0.13 -13.97
C GLN A 202 -18.87 0.06 -12.60
N SER A 203 -19.45 -1.09 -12.25
CA SER A 203 -19.98 -1.30 -10.90
C SER A 203 -18.86 -1.58 -9.89
N ALA A 204 -19.10 -1.25 -8.62
CA ALA A 204 -18.19 -1.62 -7.54
C ALA A 204 -17.99 -3.15 -7.46
N GLU A 205 -19.04 -3.94 -7.74
CA GLU A 205 -18.97 -5.40 -7.78
C GLU A 205 -18.04 -5.91 -8.89
N THR A 206 -18.07 -5.31 -10.08
CA THR A 206 -17.16 -5.65 -11.19
C THR A 206 -15.71 -5.38 -10.78
N TRP A 207 -15.44 -4.22 -10.22
CA TRP A 207 -14.11 -3.85 -9.71
C TRP A 207 -13.61 -4.82 -8.63
N GLU A 208 -14.46 -5.18 -7.68
CA GLU A 208 -14.09 -6.13 -6.63
C GLU A 208 -13.78 -7.54 -7.19
N ASN A 209 -14.57 -8.00 -8.17
CA ASN A 209 -14.35 -9.29 -8.81
C ASN A 209 -13.05 -9.33 -9.62
N ASP A 210 -12.70 -8.24 -10.30
CA ASP A 210 -11.44 -8.09 -11.02
C ASP A 210 -10.24 -8.13 -10.05
N TRP A 211 -10.34 -7.48 -8.89
CA TRP A 211 -9.32 -7.58 -7.85
C TRP A 211 -9.15 -9.01 -7.33
N LEU A 212 -10.26 -9.71 -7.05
CA LEU A 212 -10.18 -11.10 -6.61
C LEU A 212 -9.58 -12.01 -7.69
N PHE A 213 -9.88 -11.73 -8.95
CA PHE A 213 -9.28 -12.44 -10.08
C PHE A 213 -7.76 -12.21 -10.14
N MET A 214 -7.31 -10.95 -10.10
CA MET A 214 -5.90 -10.60 -10.18
C MET A 214 -5.10 -11.12 -8.97
N ALA A 215 -5.63 -10.99 -7.77
CA ALA A 215 -4.98 -11.50 -6.56
C ALA A 215 -4.83 -13.03 -6.60
N ARG A 216 -5.88 -13.77 -6.98
CA ARG A 216 -5.80 -15.24 -7.12
C ARG A 216 -4.84 -15.69 -8.21
N ARG A 217 -4.71 -14.90 -9.28
CA ARG A 217 -3.83 -15.22 -10.42
C ARG A 217 -2.37 -15.31 -10.02
N TYR A 218 -1.93 -14.50 -9.08
CA TYR A 218 -0.52 -14.41 -8.70
C TYR A 218 -0.21 -14.93 -7.28
N LYS A 219 -1.19 -15.50 -6.58
CA LYS A 219 -1.07 -15.93 -5.16
C LYS A 219 0.10 -16.88 -4.86
N ASP A 220 0.51 -17.68 -5.84
CA ASP A 220 1.61 -18.63 -5.68
C ASP A 220 3.00 -17.99 -5.92
N ASN A 221 3.03 -16.73 -6.35
CA ASN A 221 4.25 -15.96 -6.57
C ASN A 221 4.52 -15.03 -5.38
N LYS A 222 5.37 -15.47 -4.45
CA LYS A 222 5.66 -14.75 -3.20
C LYS A 222 6.39 -13.40 -3.40
N ARG A 223 6.80 -13.07 -4.64
CA ARG A 223 7.36 -11.76 -4.99
C ARG A 223 6.32 -10.79 -5.55
N VAL A 224 5.07 -11.24 -5.77
CA VAL A 224 3.93 -10.35 -5.91
C VAL A 224 3.45 -10.03 -4.49
N VAL A 225 3.75 -8.82 -4.01
CA VAL A 225 3.73 -8.51 -2.58
C VAL A 225 2.60 -7.58 -2.16
N GLY A 226 1.90 -6.95 -3.10
CA GLY A 226 0.89 -5.96 -2.74
C GLY A 226 -0.18 -5.75 -3.79
N ALA A 227 -1.34 -5.31 -3.33
CA ALA A 227 -2.47 -4.84 -4.09
C ALA A 227 -2.69 -3.35 -3.77
N ASP A 228 -2.36 -2.49 -4.72
CA ASP A 228 -2.60 -1.06 -4.66
C ASP A 228 -3.96 -0.77 -5.31
N LEU A 229 -4.95 -0.50 -4.45
CA LEU A 229 -6.36 -0.77 -4.75
C LEU A 229 -6.95 0.10 -5.84
N TYR A 230 -6.64 1.39 -5.90
CA TYR A 230 -7.06 2.26 -6.98
C TYR A 230 -6.25 3.55 -7.00
N ASN A 231 -5.83 3.95 -8.21
CA ASN A 231 -5.02 5.13 -8.44
C ASN A 231 -5.83 6.42 -8.38
N GLU A 232 -5.34 7.40 -7.62
CA GLU A 232 -5.79 8.80 -7.64
C GLU A 232 -7.32 9.00 -7.60
N VAL A 233 -7.97 8.42 -6.58
CA VAL A 233 -9.41 8.61 -6.36
C VAL A 233 -9.74 10.10 -6.29
N ARG A 234 -10.59 10.58 -7.18
CA ARG A 234 -10.89 11.99 -7.37
C ARG A 234 -12.33 12.25 -7.77
N ARG A 235 -12.70 13.52 -7.82
CA ARG A 235 -14.00 13.98 -8.28
C ARG A 235 -14.31 13.48 -9.68
N ASN A 236 -15.50 12.95 -9.85
CA ASN A 236 -16.18 12.83 -11.13
C ASN A 236 -16.91 14.13 -11.44
N VAL A 237 -17.55 14.27 -12.62
CA VAL A 237 -18.20 15.51 -13.10
C VAL A 237 -19.03 16.23 -12.04
N TRP A 238 -19.90 15.47 -11.33
CA TRP A 238 -20.93 16.05 -10.47
C TRP A 238 -20.79 15.70 -9.00
N ASP A 239 -19.94 14.75 -8.67
CA ASP A 239 -19.87 14.16 -7.33
C ASP A 239 -18.42 13.91 -6.89
N ASP A 240 -18.20 14.11 -5.61
CA ASP A 240 -16.93 13.89 -4.96
C ASP A 240 -16.86 12.49 -4.34
N PRO A 241 -15.68 11.85 -4.34
CA PRO A 241 -15.43 10.75 -3.43
C PRO A 241 -15.46 11.27 -1.99
N ASN A 242 -15.80 10.40 -1.07
CA ASN A 242 -15.79 10.74 0.34
C ASN A 242 -15.11 9.65 1.19
N TRP A 243 -14.99 9.93 2.48
CA TRP A 243 -14.32 9.04 3.43
C TRP A 243 -15.22 8.85 4.65
N GLY A 244 -16.00 7.77 4.63
CA GLY A 244 -16.80 7.34 5.77
C GLY A 244 -18.24 7.86 5.80
N LEU A 245 -18.85 8.23 4.67
CA LEU A 245 -20.28 8.60 4.62
C LEU A 245 -21.20 7.39 4.39
N GLY A 246 -20.67 6.25 3.95
CA GLY A 246 -21.43 5.01 3.76
C GLY A 246 -22.30 4.98 2.50
N ASP A 247 -22.02 5.85 1.53
CA ASP A 247 -22.66 5.86 0.22
C ASP A 247 -21.80 5.19 -0.87
N ASP A 248 -22.27 5.21 -2.12
CA ASP A 248 -21.57 4.60 -3.25
C ASP A 248 -20.25 5.30 -3.64
N HIS A 249 -19.96 6.46 -3.06
CA HIS A 249 -18.74 7.24 -3.28
C HIS A 249 -17.76 7.15 -2.10
N ASP A 250 -18.08 6.32 -1.09
CA ASP A 250 -17.27 6.13 0.10
C ASP A 250 -16.05 5.26 -0.19
N TRP A 251 -14.91 5.93 -0.42
CA TRP A 251 -13.63 5.26 -0.68
C TRP A 251 -13.13 4.46 0.53
N PHE A 252 -13.36 4.98 1.74
CA PHE A 252 -13.01 4.22 2.94
C PHE A 252 -13.74 2.88 2.99
N ALA A 253 -15.06 2.88 2.81
CA ALA A 253 -15.86 1.65 2.86
C ALA A 253 -15.52 0.68 1.73
N ALA A 254 -15.29 1.20 0.52
CA ALA A 254 -14.94 0.38 -0.64
C ALA A 254 -13.57 -0.27 -0.48
N SER A 255 -12.53 0.51 -0.10
CA SER A 255 -11.17 0.00 0.08
C SER A 255 -11.04 -0.96 1.27
N GLN A 256 -11.73 -0.67 2.39
CA GLN A 256 -11.83 -1.59 3.53
C GLN A 256 -12.42 -2.94 3.09
N ARG A 257 -13.54 -2.91 2.38
CA ARG A 257 -14.25 -4.13 1.97
C ARG A 257 -13.42 -4.99 1.01
N ILE A 258 -12.85 -4.38 -0.04
CA ILE A 258 -12.06 -5.16 -1.01
C ILE A 258 -10.75 -5.64 -0.40
N GLY A 259 -10.09 -4.83 0.45
CA GLY A 259 -8.90 -5.26 1.17
C GLY A 259 -9.15 -6.52 1.98
N ASP A 260 -10.21 -6.53 2.78
CA ASP A 260 -10.61 -7.71 3.56
C ASP A 260 -11.00 -8.91 2.69
N ARG A 261 -11.67 -8.67 1.55
CA ARG A 261 -12.01 -9.73 0.59
C ARG A 261 -10.76 -10.33 -0.05
N ILE A 262 -9.80 -9.52 -0.46
CA ILE A 262 -8.52 -10.03 -1.00
C ILE A 262 -7.85 -10.94 0.02
N LEU A 263 -7.70 -10.49 1.27
CA LEU A 263 -7.03 -11.26 2.32
C LEU A 263 -7.78 -12.54 2.71
N THR A 264 -9.11 -12.57 2.59
CA THR A 264 -9.91 -13.73 3.02
C THR A 264 -10.32 -14.68 1.89
N GLU A 265 -10.43 -14.18 0.66
CA GLU A 265 -11.00 -14.92 -0.46
C GLU A 265 -9.99 -15.21 -1.58
N ALA A 266 -8.89 -14.47 -1.65
CA ALA A 266 -7.94 -14.55 -2.76
C ALA A 266 -6.52 -14.88 -2.31
N ASP A 267 -5.83 -13.96 -1.62
CA ASP A 267 -4.44 -14.10 -1.21
C ASP A 267 -4.18 -13.39 0.14
N PRO A 268 -3.99 -14.14 1.23
CA PRO A 268 -3.73 -13.56 2.56
C PRO A 268 -2.32 -12.94 2.70
N ASP A 269 -1.44 -13.16 1.74
CA ASP A 269 -0.05 -12.74 1.82
C ASP A 269 0.19 -11.32 1.28
N LEU A 270 -0.76 -10.75 0.53
CA LEU A 270 -0.63 -9.43 -0.06
C LEU A 270 -0.72 -8.29 0.97
N LEU A 271 0.13 -7.30 0.84
CA LEU A 271 -0.09 -5.99 1.44
C LEU A 271 -1.29 -5.32 0.74
N ILE A 272 -2.16 -4.72 1.51
CA ILE A 272 -3.28 -3.91 1.01
C ILE A 272 -2.86 -2.46 1.07
N ILE A 273 -2.74 -1.84 -0.09
CA ILE A 273 -2.26 -0.47 -0.23
C ILE A 273 -3.46 0.42 -0.56
N VAL A 274 -3.70 1.39 0.31
CA VAL A 274 -4.83 2.32 0.19
C VAL A 274 -4.31 3.71 -0.06
N GLU A 275 -4.57 4.24 -1.24
CA GLU A 275 -4.30 5.64 -1.55
C GLU A 275 -5.35 6.54 -0.90
N GLY A 276 -4.93 7.72 -0.47
CA GLY A 276 -5.84 8.76 0.00
C GLY A 276 -6.70 9.35 -1.13
N ILE A 277 -7.62 10.25 -0.78
CA ILE A 277 -8.39 10.99 -1.79
C ILE A 277 -7.49 12.05 -2.40
N ASN A 278 -7.23 11.90 -3.70
CA ASN A 278 -6.35 12.82 -4.42
C ASN A 278 -7.00 14.18 -4.65
N TRP A 279 -8.34 14.21 -4.82
CA TRP A 279 -9.01 15.40 -5.26
C TRP A 279 -10.50 15.44 -4.96
N THR A 280 -10.99 16.58 -4.41
CA THR A 280 -12.41 16.90 -4.22
C THR A 280 -12.70 18.33 -4.67
N GLY A 281 -13.97 18.62 -4.95
CA GLY A 281 -14.40 19.93 -5.43
C GLY A 281 -14.01 20.20 -6.89
N ILE A 282 -14.30 21.39 -7.38
CA ILE A 282 -14.00 21.79 -8.76
C ILE A 282 -12.64 22.50 -8.78
N PRO A 283 -11.62 21.94 -9.45
CA PRO A 283 -10.25 22.44 -9.40
C PRO A 283 -10.04 23.68 -10.28
N VAL A 284 -10.85 24.69 -10.06
CA VAL A 284 -10.82 25.97 -10.79
C VAL A 284 -10.97 27.11 -9.80
N ASP A 285 -10.26 28.22 -10.02
CA ASP A 285 -10.36 29.42 -9.20
C ASP A 285 -11.80 29.89 -9.01
N GLY A 286 -12.14 30.22 -7.78
CA GLY A 286 -13.47 30.68 -7.39
C GLY A 286 -14.44 29.56 -7.04
N PHE A 287 -14.05 28.29 -7.14
CA PHE A 287 -14.81 27.14 -6.66
C PHE A 287 -14.10 26.48 -5.49
N ALA A 288 -14.87 25.90 -4.60
CA ALA A 288 -14.30 25.09 -3.50
C ALA A 288 -13.67 23.81 -4.06
N HIS A 289 -12.42 23.58 -3.72
CA HIS A 289 -11.70 22.36 -4.05
C HIS A 289 -10.63 22.10 -2.99
N GLU A 290 -10.28 20.84 -2.81
CA GLU A 290 -9.31 20.42 -1.82
C GLU A 290 -8.51 19.20 -2.34
N ARG A 291 -7.34 19.00 -1.75
CA ARG A 291 -6.52 17.80 -1.88
C ARG A 291 -6.32 17.17 -0.50
N PRO A 292 -7.28 16.37 -0.03
CA PRO A 292 -7.26 15.82 1.32
C PRO A 292 -6.10 14.83 1.54
N THR A 293 -5.75 14.06 0.53
CA THR A 293 -4.73 13.01 0.59
C THR A 293 -5.06 12.02 1.71
N LEU A 294 -4.22 11.87 2.73
CA LEU A 294 -4.45 10.98 3.87
C LEU A 294 -5.03 11.70 5.10
N GLU A 295 -5.30 12.99 5.06
CA GLU A 295 -5.85 13.74 6.21
C GLU A 295 -7.10 13.06 6.85
N PRO A 296 -8.03 12.46 6.08
CA PRO A 296 -9.21 11.80 6.63
C PRO A 296 -8.89 10.60 7.54
N VAL A 297 -7.72 9.97 7.35
CA VAL A 297 -7.27 8.81 8.14
C VAL A 297 -7.17 9.14 9.64
N ARG A 298 -6.90 10.40 10.00
CA ARG A 298 -6.90 10.84 11.41
C ARG A 298 -8.22 10.58 12.13
N ARG A 299 -9.33 10.65 11.41
CA ARG A 299 -10.67 10.48 11.98
C ARG A 299 -11.23 9.09 11.80
N LEU A 300 -10.81 8.40 10.74
CA LEU A 300 -11.33 7.09 10.39
C LEU A 300 -10.23 6.32 9.64
N SER A 301 -9.54 5.43 10.33
CA SER A 301 -8.51 4.56 9.78
C SER A 301 -9.06 3.18 9.46
N HIS A 302 -8.44 2.51 8.50
CA HIS A 302 -8.77 1.13 8.16
C HIS A 302 -8.38 0.18 9.28
N THR A 303 -9.20 -0.85 9.46
CA THR A 303 -8.92 -1.98 10.34
C THR A 303 -9.18 -3.25 9.54
N LEU A 304 -8.14 -3.77 8.91
CA LEU A 304 -8.21 -4.98 8.08
C LEU A 304 -8.37 -6.23 8.96
N VAL A 305 -8.85 -7.32 8.37
CA VAL A 305 -8.92 -8.65 9.01
C VAL A 305 -7.54 -9.15 9.46
N ASP A 306 -6.48 -8.65 8.83
CA ASP A 306 -5.09 -8.79 9.25
C ASP A 306 -4.48 -7.39 9.31
N SER A 307 -4.29 -6.86 10.51
CA SER A 307 -3.75 -5.52 10.75
C SER A 307 -2.31 -5.36 10.24
N GLY A 308 -1.55 -6.46 10.16
CA GLY A 308 -0.20 -6.50 9.64
C GLY A 308 -0.10 -6.40 8.11
N LYS A 309 -1.18 -6.03 7.40
CA LYS A 309 -1.19 -5.96 5.93
C LYS A 309 -1.51 -4.58 5.37
N LEU A 310 -1.79 -3.58 6.19
CA LEU A 310 -2.18 -2.24 5.75
C LEU A 310 -0.96 -1.36 5.44
N VAL A 311 -0.96 -0.75 4.27
CA VAL A 311 -0.06 0.33 3.87
C VAL A 311 -0.90 1.48 3.32
N TYR A 312 -0.63 2.72 3.72
CA TYR A 312 -1.22 3.88 3.08
C TYR A 312 -0.30 4.42 1.99
N SER A 313 -0.89 5.02 0.95
CA SER A 313 -0.11 5.63 -0.12
C SER A 313 -0.57 7.04 -0.46
N ALA A 314 0.35 7.81 -1.03
CA ALA A 314 0.10 9.18 -1.46
C ALA A 314 0.99 9.54 -2.66
N HIS A 315 0.50 10.47 -3.50
CA HIS A 315 1.22 11.00 -4.65
C HIS A 315 1.60 12.47 -4.41
N PHE A 316 2.80 12.84 -4.80
CA PHE A 316 3.26 14.23 -4.72
C PHE A 316 4.06 14.62 -5.96
N TYR A 317 3.67 15.74 -6.55
CA TYR A 317 4.35 16.37 -7.66
C TYR A 317 4.65 17.84 -7.33
N ASP A 318 5.32 18.55 -8.21
CA ASP A 318 5.61 19.97 -8.01
C ASP A 318 4.38 20.88 -8.11
N TYR A 319 3.25 20.32 -8.50
CA TYR A 319 1.95 20.96 -8.68
C TYR A 319 0.89 20.37 -7.72
N THR A 320 -0.20 21.11 -7.54
CA THR A 320 -1.27 20.72 -6.60
C THR A 320 -2.57 20.29 -7.28
N GLY A 321 -2.68 20.41 -8.58
CA GLY A 321 -3.93 20.14 -9.30
C GLY A 321 -3.79 19.13 -10.42
N PRO A 322 -4.90 18.53 -10.90
CA PRO A 322 -4.90 17.53 -11.95
C PRO A 322 -4.48 18.05 -13.33
N ASN A 323 -4.39 19.35 -13.50
CA ASN A 323 -4.26 19.99 -14.80
C ASN A 323 -2.82 20.10 -15.33
N HIS A 324 -1.86 19.59 -14.58
CA HIS A 324 -0.46 19.53 -14.99
C HIS A 324 -0.08 18.23 -15.70
N SER A 325 -1.03 17.32 -15.85
CA SER A 325 -0.82 16.08 -16.61
C SER A 325 -0.93 16.27 -18.13
N GLY A 326 -1.05 17.49 -18.62
CA GLY A 326 -1.31 17.79 -20.02
C GLY A 326 -2.76 17.62 -20.45
N ALA A 327 -3.68 17.34 -19.53
CA ALA A 327 -5.10 17.32 -19.83
C ALA A 327 -5.62 18.73 -20.04
N THR A 328 -5.98 19.06 -21.26
CA THR A 328 -6.58 20.35 -21.58
C THR A 328 -8.04 20.40 -21.12
N GLY A 329 -8.47 21.52 -20.61
CA GLY A 329 -9.89 21.86 -20.43
C GLY A 329 -10.40 22.00 -19.01
N THR A 330 -9.60 21.72 -17.99
CA THR A 330 -10.01 21.87 -16.59
C THR A 330 -9.40 23.06 -15.87
N GLY A 331 -8.78 24.00 -16.50
CA GLY A 331 -8.24 25.23 -15.91
C GLY A 331 -7.29 25.00 -14.72
N GLU A 332 -6.16 25.66 -14.70
CA GLU A 332 -5.30 25.68 -13.53
C GLU A 332 -5.91 26.57 -12.44
N THR A 333 -5.69 26.22 -11.18
CA THR A 333 -6.01 27.07 -10.06
C THR A 333 -4.87 28.04 -9.78
N SER A 334 -5.16 29.19 -9.14
CA SER A 334 -4.15 30.12 -8.63
C SER A 334 -3.54 29.65 -7.30
N ASP A 335 -3.95 28.49 -6.78
CA ASP A 335 -3.41 27.97 -5.53
C ASP A 335 -1.89 27.83 -5.58
N PRO A 336 -1.20 28.08 -4.47
CA PRO A 336 0.25 27.90 -4.40
C PRO A 336 0.61 26.45 -4.76
N ARG A 337 1.46 26.29 -5.77
CA ARG A 337 1.99 24.99 -6.15
C ARG A 337 3.05 24.57 -5.16
N TYR A 338 3.25 23.27 -4.97
CA TYR A 338 4.28 22.78 -4.04
C TYR A 338 5.67 23.33 -4.36
N ARG A 339 5.99 23.55 -5.65
CA ARG A 339 7.24 24.18 -6.09
C ARG A 339 7.38 25.67 -5.71
N ASP A 340 6.29 26.33 -5.29
CA ASP A 340 6.28 27.72 -4.88
C ASP A 340 6.46 27.89 -3.37
N LEU A 341 6.39 26.79 -2.61
CA LEU A 341 6.56 26.77 -1.17
C LEU A 341 8.04 26.81 -0.78
N SER A 342 8.35 27.45 0.32
CA SER A 342 9.65 27.28 0.96
C SER A 342 9.83 25.82 1.44
N PRO A 343 11.07 25.34 1.65
CA PRO A 343 11.29 23.98 2.15
C PRO A 343 10.55 23.68 3.45
N ALA A 344 10.43 24.63 4.36
CA ALA A 344 9.72 24.45 5.62
C ALA A 344 8.20 24.30 5.41
N GLU A 345 7.61 25.19 4.62
CA GLU A 345 6.19 25.11 4.26
C GLU A 345 5.85 23.81 3.52
N LEU A 346 6.71 23.38 2.60
CA LEU A 346 6.55 22.12 1.90
C LEU A 346 6.52 20.95 2.89
N ILE A 347 7.46 20.89 3.82
CA ILE A 347 7.52 19.85 4.84
C ILE A 347 6.26 19.85 5.70
N ASP A 348 5.78 21.01 6.12
CA ASP A 348 4.56 21.12 6.93
C ASP A 348 3.33 20.60 6.17
N VAL A 349 3.20 20.93 4.89
CA VAL A 349 2.13 20.42 4.03
C VAL A 349 2.22 18.90 3.87
N LEU A 350 3.40 18.37 3.54
CA LEU A 350 3.62 16.94 3.36
C LEU A 350 3.33 16.16 4.65
N ASN A 351 3.76 16.69 5.81
CA ASN A 351 3.48 16.08 7.10
C ASN A 351 1.97 16.06 7.39
N ARG A 352 1.26 17.15 7.13
CA ARG A 352 -0.18 17.23 7.33
C ARG A 352 -0.95 16.30 6.41
N GLN A 353 -0.56 16.21 5.15
CA GLN A 353 -1.28 15.45 4.13
C GLN A 353 -0.99 13.94 4.17
N ALA A 354 0.22 13.52 4.54
CA ALA A 354 0.56 12.09 4.47
C ALA A 354 1.50 11.59 5.57
N PHE A 355 2.64 12.25 5.80
CA PHE A 355 3.70 11.68 6.64
C PHE A 355 3.34 11.56 8.13
N PHE A 356 2.29 12.25 8.60
CA PHE A 356 1.81 12.08 9.97
C PHE A 356 1.44 10.62 10.28
N VAL A 357 0.91 9.87 9.31
CA VAL A 357 0.51 8.48 9.47
C VAL A 357 1.68 7.61 9.92
N SER A 358 2.87 7.85 9.36
CA SER A 358 4.07 7.09 9.71
C SER A 358 4.92 7.75 10.81
N SER A 359 4.80 9.05 11.05
CA SER A 359 5.61 9.76 12.04
C SER A 359 5.00 9.77 13.44
N GLU A 360 3.68 9.78 13.56
CA GLU A 360 2.97 9.72 14.83
C GLU A 360 2.79 8.24 15.24
N GLN A 361 3.50 7.84 16.29
CA GLN A 361 3.47 6.47 16.78
C GLN A 361 2.33 6.24 17.78
N ASP A 362 2.00 4.95 18.00
CA ASP A 362 0.95 4.55 18.97
C ASP A 362 -0.42 5.19 18.68
N GLN A 363 -0.77 5.40 17.42
CA GLN A 363 -2.07 5.91 16.99
C GLN A 363 -2.88 4.81 16.31
N HIS A 364 -4.20 4.91 16.30
CA HIS A 364 -5.05 3.96 15.58
C HIS A 364 -4.80 3.95 14.06
N PHE A 365 -4.16 4.97 13.55
CA PHE A 365 -3.81 5.13 12.13
C PHE A 365 -2.33 4.89 11.83
N THR A 366 -1.49 4.59 12.82
CA THR A 366 -0.05 4.38 12.58
C THR A 366 0.15 3.19 11.65
N ALA A 367 0.70 3.46 10.47
CA ALA A 367 0.99 2.48 9.44
C ALA A 367 2.16 2.96 8.56
N PRO A 368 2.76 2.09 7.73
CA PRO A 368 3.68 2.54 6.69
C PRO A 368 2.98 3.48 5.71
N VAL A 369 3.72 4.49 5.26
CA VAL A 369 3.33 5.35 4.14
C VAL A 369 4.28 5.11 2.99
N TRP A 370 3.74 4.72 1.86
CA TRP A 370 4.46 4.58 0.61
C TRP A 370 4.12 5.75 -0.32
N ILE A 371 5.11 6.53 -0.70
CA ILE A 371 4.92 7.56 -1.73
C ILE A 371 4.95 6.85 -3.07
N SER A 372 3.76 6.41 -3.52
CA SER A 372 3.61 5.52 -4.68
C SER A 372 3.78 6.22 -6.02
N GLU A 373 3.74 7.57 -6.03
CA GLU A 373 4.16 8.37 -7.17
C GLU A 373 4.78 9.68 -6.74
N PHE A 374 5.90 10.00 -7.37
CA PHE A 374 6.50 11.33 -7.45
C PHE A 374 7.41 11.38 -8.67
N GLY A 375 7.60 12.55 -9.23
CA GLY A 375 8.45 12.71 -10.40
C GLY A 375 8.58 14.15 -10.84
N VAL A 376 9.51 14.38 -11.76
CA VAL A 376 9.76 15.69 -12.37
C VAL A 376 10.49 15.51 -13.70
N GLY A 377 10.34 16.45 -14.61
CA GLY A 377 11.07 16.42 -15.88
C GLY A 377 12.60 16.46 -15.71
N GLY A 378 13.30 15.63 -16.45
CA GLY A 378 14.77 15.52 -16.45
C GLY A 378 15.48 16.44 -17.45
N ARG A 379 14.75 17.17 -18.29
CA ARG A 379 15.31 17.98 -19.36
C ARG A 379 15.77 19.37 -18.88
N ASP A 380 16.60 20.04 -19.72
CA ASP A 380 17.18 21.34 -19.43
C ASP A 380 16.14 22.45 -19.23
N GLU A 381 15.00 22.38 -19.94
CA GLU A 381 13.89 23.32 -19.78
C GLU A 381 13.12 23.20 -18.47
N THR A 382 13.38 22.18 -17.66
CA THR A 382 12.80 22.05 -16.32
C THR A 382 13.20 23.24 -15.46
N GLY A 383 12.21 23.99 -14.99
CA GLY A 383 12.42 25.26 -14.30
C GLY A 383 13.13 25.11 -12.94
N ALA A 384 13.81 26.16 -12.53
CA ALA A 384 14.57 26.17 -11.26
C ALA A 384 13.71 25.82 -10.03
N LYS A 385 12.45 26.26 -9.99
CA LYS A 385 11.52 25.93 -8.89
C LYS A 385 11.16 24.44 -8.85
N GLN A 386 10.96 23.82 -10.01
CA GLN A 386 10.69 22.39 -10.12
C GLN A 386 11.90 21.57 -9.68
N ARG A 387 13.11 21.99 -10.08
CA ARG A 387 14.36 21.36 -9.62
C ARG A 387 14.52 21.49 -8.11
N ALA A 388 14.30 22.67 -7.56
CA ALA A 388 14.37 22.89 -6.13
C ALA A 388 13.33 22.07 -5.35
N TRP A 389 12.10 21.97 -5.88
CA TRP A 389 11.08 21.09 -5.30
C TRP A 389 11.55 19.64 -5.26
N PHE A 390 12.07 19.12 -6.37
CA PHE A 390 12.53 17.73 -6.44
C PHE A 390 13.65 17.44 -5.44
N GLU A 391 14.65 18.32 -5.35
CA GLU A 391 15.73 18.20 -4.37
C GLU A 391 15.21 18.20 -2.93
N ASN A 392 14.33 19.15 -2.58
CA ASN A 392 13.73 19.24 -1.26
C ASN A 392 12.86 18.01 -0.95
N PHE A 393 12.13 17.48 -1.94
CA PHE A 393 11.30 16.32 -1.78
C PHE A 393 12.13 15.04 -1.57
N VAL A 394 13.20 14.87 -2.34
CA VAL A 394 14.18 13.78 -2.14
C VAL A 394 14.79 13.85 -0.74
N ASP A 395 15.18 15.02 -0.28
CA ASP A 395 15.73 15.21 1.06
C ASP A 395 14.69 14.86 2.14
N GLN A 396 13.40 15.13 1.91
CA GLN A 396 12.32 14.71 2.80
C GLN A 396 12.17 13.18 2.83
N LEU A 397 12.18 12.51 1.68
CA LEU A 397 12.11 11.05 1.61
C LEU A 397 13.28 10.39 2.35
N ILE A 398 14.48 10.92 2.19
CA ILE A 398 15.68 10.44 2.91
C ILE A 398 15.52 10.66 4.41
N ARG A 399 15.17 11.86 4.84
CA ARG A 399 15.05 12.23 6.27
C ARG A 399 13.99 11.40 7.00
N THR A 400 12.89 11.09 6.35
CA THR A 400 11.80 10.30 6.95
C THR A 400 11.98 8.80 6.78
N ASP A 401 13.02 8.36 6.06
CA ASP A 401 13.22 6.96 5.65
C ASP A 401 11.98 6.37 4.98
N ALA A 402 11.38 7.15 4.07
CA ALA A 402 10.14 6.81 3.41
C ALA A 402 10.33 5.70 2.37
N ASP A 403 9.30 4.88 2.23
CA ASP A 403 9.09 4.00 1.08
C ASP A 403 8.63 4.85 -0.12
N PHE A 404 9.12 4.57 -1.32
CA PHE A 404 8.84 5.44 -2.47
C PHE A 404 8.74 4.69 -3.81
N ALA A 405 8.04 5.30 -4.79
CA ALA A 405 8.01 4.87 -6.18
C ALA A 405 8.08 6.07 -7.14
N TYR A 406 9.06 6.10 -7.98
CA TYR A 406 9.21 7.15 -8.99
C TYR A 406 8.25 6.94 -10.18
N TRP A 407 7.67 8.03 -10.70
CA TRP A 407 6.82 8.04 -11.89
C TRP A 407 7.40 8.90 -13.02
N PRO A 408 7.49 8.36 -14.25
CA PRO A 408 7.50 6.94 -14.59
C PRO A 408 8.94 6.40 -14.71
N LEU A 409 9.11 5.06 -14.71
CA LEU A 409 10.43 4.45 -14.96
C LEU A 409 10.81 4.48 -16.44
N VAL A 410 9.90 4.08 -17.30
CA VAL A 410 10.14 3.92 -18.74
C VAL A 410 9.48 5.03 -19.52
N GLY A 411 10.23 5.67 -20.36
CA GLY A 411 9.75 6.70 -21.26
C GLY A 411 9.92 6.33 -22.72
N ARG A 412 9.59 7.30 -23.54
CA ARG A 412 9.59 7.22 -24.98
C ARG A 412 10.95 7.58 -25.58
N HIS A 413 11.07 7.53 -26.91
CA HIS A 413 12.23 8.02 -27.64
C HIS A 413 12.56 9.48 -27.37
N GLU A 414 13.85 9.81 -27.33
CA GLU A 414 14.36 11.13 -26.98
C GLU A 414 14.00 12.27 -27.94
N ASP A 415 13.52 11.94 -29.15
CA ASP A 415 13.12 12.92 -30.17
C ASP A 415 11.84 13.68 -29.84
N ARG A 416 11.19 13.37 -28.71
CA ARG A 416 9.99 14.04 -28.24
C ARG A 416 10.15 14.58 -26.83
N LYS A 417 9.73 15.81 -26.61
CA LYS A 417 9.90 16.53 -25.35
C LYS A 417 9.18 15.89 -24.15
N GLY A 418 8.06 15.20 -24.37
CA GLY A 418 7.29 14.56 -23.31
C GLY A 418 8.00 13.44 -22.54
N ASN A 419 9.13 12.95 -23.01
CA ASN A 419 9.90 11.88 -22.35
C ASN A 419 10.76 12.33 -21.17
N GLY A 420 10.88 13.62 -20.91
CA GLY A 420 11.76 14.13 -19.88
C GLY A 420 11.45 13.65 -18.45
N TRP A 421 10.28 13.06 -18.21
CA TRP A 421 9.88 12.58 -16.89
C TRP A 421 10.43 11.19 -16.54
N ALA A 422 10.59 10.30 -17.53
CA ALA A 422 11.07 8.95 -17.28
C ALA A 422 12.52 8.93 -16.78
N LEU A 423 12.83 7.95 -15.92
CA LEU A 423 14.22 7.72 -15.51
C LEU A 423 15.03 6.98 -16.57
N LEU A 424 14.37 6.17 -17.38
CA LEU A 424 14.98 5.40 -18.47
C LEU A 424 14.21 5.61 -19.77
N HIS A 425 14.93 5.76 -20.86
CA HIS A 425 14.41 5.78 -22.24
C HIS A 425 15.45 5.27 -23.22
N TRP A 426 15.06 5.07 -24.45
CA TRP A 426 15.95 4.57 -25.50
C TRP A 426 15.89 5.49 -26.70
N ASP A 427 17.06 5.74 -27.32
CA ASP A 427 17.14 6.47 -28.58
C ASP A 427 16.63 5.63 -29.77
N ALA A 428 16.57 6.23 -30.97
CA ALA A 428 16.11 5.56 -32.17
C ALA A 428 17.01 4.38 -32.62
N ALA A 429 18.24 4.32 -32.13
CA ALA A 429 19.18 3.22 -32.37
C ALA A 429 19.07 2.11 -31.30
N GLY A 430 18.22 2.26 -30.30
CA GLY A 430 18.04 1.30 -29.19
C GLY A 430 19.07 1.45 -28.07
N ASN A 431 19.85 2.54 -28.05
CA ASN A 431 20.76 2.79 -26.94
C ASN A 431 19.96 3.31 -25.74
N ARG A 432 20.26 2.76 -24.55
CA ARG A 432 19.63 3.21 -23.32
C ARG A 432 20.19 4.57 -22.92
N MET A 433 19.28 5.43 -22.46
CA MET A 433 19.55 6.75 -21.90
C MET A 433 18.75 6.93 -20.60
N GLY A 434 19.14 7.85 -19.78
CA GLY A 434 18.42 8.15 -18.55
C GLY A 434 19.32 8.67 -17.45
N VAL A 435 18.89 8.47 -16.19
CA VAL A 435 19.49 9.10 -15.04
C VAL A 435 20.97 8.78 -14.81
N TYR A 436 21.49 7.69 -15.36
CA TYR A 436 22.92 7.33 -15.26
C TYR A 436 23.68 7.35 -16.59
N ASP A 437 23.00 7.62 -17.70
CA ASP A 437 23.58 7.48 -19.04
C ASP A 437 23.67 8.81 -19.82
N GLY A 438 23.68 9.96 -19.13
CA GLY A 438 23.74 11.26 -19.79
C GLY A 438 23.72 12.44 -18.84
N ASP A 439 23.40 13.61 -19.38
CA ASP A 439 23.36 14.88 -18.64
C ASP A 439 22.05 15.09 -17.88
N ASP A 440 21.46 14.03 -17.31
CA ASP A 440 20.25 14.12 -16.53
C ASP A 440 20.55 14.76 -15.15
N TRP A 441 20.10 15.97 -14.94
CA TRP A 441 20.34 16.74 -13.71
C TRP A 441 19.82 16.04 -12.46
N ARG A 442 18.83 15.11 -12.57
CA ARG A 442 18.27 14.35 -11.45
C ARG A 442 19.24 13.29 -10.90
N ALA A 443 20.26 12.90 -11.66
CA ALA A 443 21.17 11.80 -11.33
C ALA A 443 21.77 11.92 -9.92
N GLY A 444 22.18 13.11 -9.52
CA GLY A 444 22.74 13.36 -8.18
C GLY A 444 21.73 13.12 -7.05
N ALA A 445 20.52 13.68 -7.17
CA ALA A 445 19.45 13.53 -6.20
C ALA A 445 18.97 12.07 -6.16
N TRP A 446 18.79 11.45 -7.32
CA TRP A 446 18.38 10.05 -7.43
C TRP A 446 19.39 9.12 -6.75
N THR A 447 20.68 9.29 -7.01
CA THR A 447 21.75 8.48 -6.39
C THR A 447 21.72 8.63 -4.85
N ARG A 448 21.58 9.85 -4.34
CA ARG A 448 21.44 10.07 -2.89
C ARG A 448 20.23 9.32 -2.32
N LEU A 449 19.09 9.35 -3.01
CA LEU A 449 17.86 8.71 -2.55
C LEU A 449 18.00 7.18 -2.48
N VAL A 450 18.48 6.54 -3.55
CA VAL A 450 18.56 5.07 -3.60
C VAL A 450 19.70 4.51 -2.74
N GLN A 451 20.74 5.30 -2.49
CA GLN A 451 21.86 4.92 -1.63
C GLN A 451 21.68 5.35 -0.17
N ALA A 452 20.64 6.12 0.14
CA ALA A 452 20.36 6.53 1.50
C ALA A 452 20.17 5.31 2.40
N GLN A 453 21.03 5.21 3.41
CA GLN A 453 20.90 4.17 4.43
C GLN A 453 19.78 4.55 5.38
N GLY A 454 18.68 3.82 5.31
CA GLY A 454 17.60 3.88 6.28
C GLY A 454 17.77 2.81 7.36
N ARG A 455 16.68 2.56 8.08
CA ARG A 455 16.61 1.43 9.01
C ARG A 455 16.83 0.12 8.27
N THR A 456 17.62 -0.76 8.85
CA THR A 456 17.88 -2.13 8.39
C THR A 456 17.72 -3.11 9.56
N GLY A 457 17.61 -4.40 9.24
CA GLY A 457 17.53 -5.48 10.22
C GLY A 457 16.18 -5.54 10.94
N GLN A 458 16.15 -6.29 12.03
CA GLN A 458 14.94 -6.62 12.78
C GLN A 458 14.15 -5.40 13.26
N VAL A 459 12.87 -5.39 12.97
CA VAL A 459 11.91 -4.46 13.55
C VAL A 459 11.20 -5.16 14.70
N ALA A 460 11.38 -4.65 15.91
CA ALA A 460 10.70 -5.21 17.07
C ALA A 460 9.16 -5.10 16.89
N PRO A 461 8.40 -6.10 17.35
CA PRO A 461 6.95 -5.97 17.42
C PRO A 461 6.56 -4.73 18.22
N VAL A 462 5.56 -4.02 17.74
CA VAL A 462 4.95 -2.86 18.40
C VAL A 462 3.51 -3.16 18.73
N ALA A 463 2.95 -2.48 19.73
CA ALA A 463 1.54 -2.61 20.03
C ALA A 463 0.71 -2.09 18.83
N GLU A 464 -0.32 -2.85 18.50
CA GLU A 464 -1.26 -2.52 17.44
C GLU A 464 -2.48 -1.79 18.02
N TRP A 465 -2.96 -0.82 17.28
CA TRP A 465 -4.13 -0.03 17.60
C TRP A 465 -5.12 -0.06 16.47
N SER A 466 -6.37 -0.38 16.76
CA SER A 466 -7.41 -0.53 15.76
C SER A 466 -8.65 0.26 16.12
N MET A 467 -9.13 1.08 15.18
CA MET A 467 -10.38 1.80 15.33
C MET A 467 -11.53 0.92 14.85
N LEU A 468 -12.58 0.80 15.67
CA LEU A 468 -13.83 0.16 15.28
C LEU A 468 -14.86 1.18 14.81
N SER A 469 -15.56 0.82 13.73
CA SER A 469 -16.65 1.62 13.18
C SER A 469 -17.83 0.76 12.73
N PRO A 470 -18.82 0.52 13.61
CA PRO A 470 -19.97 -0.31 13.26
C PRO A 470 -20.84 0.29 12.14
N ASP A 471 -20.66 1.57 11.82
CA ASP A 471 -21.41 2.27 10.75
C ASP A 471 -20.96 1.88 9.34
N HIS A 472 -19.74 1.40 9.17
CA HIS A 472 -19.12 1.21 7.87
C HIS A 472 -18.98 -0.25 7.43
N GLY A 473 -19.77 -1.16 7.97
CA GLY A 473 -19.82 -2.55 7.52
C GLY A 473 -18.49 -3.29 7.68
N ASP A 474 -17.95 -3.20 8.84
CA ASP A 474 -16.64 -3.67 9.25
C ASP A 474 -16.43 -5.18 8.97
N PHE A 475 -15.56 -5.53 8.02
CA PHE A 475 -15.31 -6.92 7.61
C PHE A 475 -14.44 -7.72 8.61
N VAL A 476 -13.74 -7.06 9.51
CA VAL A 476 -13.13 -7.72 10.68
C VAL A 476 -14.16 -8.53 11.43
N GLN A 477 -15.37 -7.99 11.55
CA GLN A 477 -16.53 -8.69 12.08
C GLN A 477 -16.83 -9.96 11.28
N SER A 478 -16.75 -9.92 9.96
CA SER A 478 -17.10 -11.08 9.12
C SER A 478 -16.18 -12.27 9.33
N ARG A 479 -14.88 -12.06 9.54
CA ARG A 479 -13.95 -13.14 9.84
C ARG A 479 -14.24 -13.76 11.19
N ARG A 480 -14.40 -12.96 12.25
CA ARG A 480 -14.76 -13.44 13.58
C ARG A 480 -16.17 -13.99 13.62
N MET A 481 -17.13 -13.37 12.90
CA MET A 481 -18.50 -13.84 12.82
C MET A 481 -18.65 -15.15 12.04
N ARG A 482 -17.73 -15.53 11.18
CA ARG A 482 -17.68 -16.89 10.61
C ARG A 482 -17.32 -17.94 11.64
N ALA A 483 -16.51 -17.57 12.62
CA ALA A 483 -16.13 -18.45 13.75
C ALA A 483 -17.12 -18.37 14.93
N LEU A 484 -17.98 -17.34 14.96
CA LEU A 484 -18.95 -17.07 15.99
C LEU A 484 -20.33 -16.94 15.37
N PRO A 485 -21.39 -17.41 16.05
CA PRO A 485 -22.75 -17.10 15.61
C PRO A 485 -23.00 -15.59 15.68
N ASP A 486 -23.93 -15.09 14.85
CA ASP A 486 -24.37 -13.70 14.89
C ASP A 486 -24.90 -13.36 16.31
N PHE A 487 -24.12 -12.62 17.07
CA PHE A 487 -24.40 -12.40 18.48
C PHE A 487 -25.48 -11.35 18.76
N ASP A 488 -25.88 -10.57 17.75
CA ASP A 488 -26.99 -9.62 17.85
C ASP A 488 -27.61 -9.38 16.47
N SER A 489 -28.49 -10.29 16.07
CA SER A 489 -29.08 -10.30 14.73
C SER A 489 -29.82 -8.98 14.42
N GLY A 490 -29.51 -8.40 13.25
CA GLY A 490 -30.09 -7.14 12.78
C GLY A 490 -29.49 -5.88 13.45
N ALA A 491 -28.49 -6.01 14.33
CA ALA A 491 -27.71 -4.87 14.83
C ALA A 491 -26.46 -4.67 13.97
N ARG A 492 -25.96 -3.43 13.91
CA ARG A 492 -24.58 -3.15 13.46
C ARG A 492 -23.61 -3.60 14.55
N LYS A 493 -22.49 -4.13 14.17
CA LYS A 493 -21.54 -4.75 15.10
C LYS A 493 -20.13 -4.26 14.83
N ALA A 494 -19.33 -4.20 15.88
CA ALA A 494 -17.91 -3.95 15.81
C ALA A 494 -17.15 -4.93 16.70
N VAL A 495 -16.15 -5.60 16.17
CA VAL A 495 -15.36 -6.63 16.85
C VAL A 495 -13.89 -6.36 16.61
N CYS A 496 -13.11 -6.35 17.69
CA CYS A 496 -11.66 -6.16 17.63
C CYS A 496 -10.98 -7.22 16.74
N PRO A 497 -9.89 -6.87 16.07
CA PRO A 497 -9.01 -7.84 15.40
C PRO A 497 -8.56 -8.96 16.35
N ASP A 498 -8.10 -10.08 15.75
CA ASP A 498 -7.59 -11.20 16.52
C ASP A 498 -6.43 -10.79 17.42
N GLY A 499 -6.45 -11.23 18.66
CA GLY A 499 -5.43 -10.89 19.65
C GLY A 499 -5.66 -9.56 20.39
N GLN A 500 -6.55 -8.70 19.89
CA GLN A 500 -6.83 -7.41 20.49
C GLN A 500 -8.05 -7.45 21.44
N ARG A 501 -8.12 -6.51 22.35
CA ARG A 501 -9.21 -6.27 23.28
C ARG A 501 -9.76 -4.86 23.17
N LEU A 502 -11.01 -4.65 23.55
CA LEU A 502 -11.61 -3.33 23.58
C LEU A 502 -11.01 -2.52 24.75
N LEU A 503 -10.49 -1.36 24.43
CA LEU A 503 -9.95 -0.40 25.38
C LEU A 503 -10.76 0.89 25.47
N GLY A 504 -11.38 1.31 24.40
CA GLY A 504 -12.10 2.57 24.33
C GLY A 504 -13.45 2.47 23.64
N LEU A 505 -14.35 3.38 23.99
CA LEU A 505 -15.68 3.49 23.39
C LEU A 505 -16.15 4.94 23.38
N SER A 506 -16.80 5.36 22.30
CA SER A 506 -17.45 6.67 22.20
C SER A 506 -18.87 6.63 22.76
N HIS A 507 -19.36 7.78 23.21
CA HIS A 507 -20.72 7.96 23.76
C HIS A 507 -21.83 7.54 22.78
N THR A 508 -21.60 7.66 21.46
CA THR A 508 -22.57 7.23 20.46
C THR A 508 -22.47 5.74 20.13
N GLY A 509 -21.43 5.04 20.59
CA GLY A 509 -21.12 3.68 20.15
C GLY A 509 -20.60 3.58 18.72
N ASN A 510 -20.49 4.69 17.99
CA ASN A 510 -20.08 4.70 16.59
C ASN A 510 -18.58 4.53 16.39
N ARG A 511 -17.80 4.60 17.48
CA ARG A 511 -16.35 4.39 17.47
C ARG A 511 -15.93 3.57 18.68
N GLY A 512 -15.07 2.61 18.45
CA GLY A 512 -14.36 1.87 19.46
C GLY A 512 -12.86 1.91 19.22
N LEU A 513 -12.08 1.57 20.23
CA LEU A 513 -10.63 1.44 20.15
C LEU A 513 -10.23 0.08 20.70
N CYS A 514 -9.49 -0.67 19.91
CA CYS A 514 -8.91 -1.95 20.28
C CYS A 514 -7.39 -1.87 20.30
N SER A 515 -6.76 -2.71 21.12
CA SER A 515 -5.31 -2.89 21.09
C SER A 515 -4.90 -4.23 21.71
N ASP A 516 -3.74 -4.72 21.34
CA ASP A 516 -3.01 -5.81 22.01
C ASP A 516 -2.03 -5.32 23.07
N ILE A 517 -1.94 -4.01 23.29
CA ILE A 517 -0.98 -3.40 24.23
C ILE A 517 -1.02 -4.07 25.60
N GLY A 518 0.16 -4.42 26.13
CA GLY A 518 0.29 -5.07 27.43
C GLY A 518 -0.34 -6.47 27.52
N SER A 519 -0.78 -7.05 26.40
CA SER A 519 -1.32 -8.40 26.36
C SER A 519 -0.24 -9.38 25.91
N SER A 520 0.05 -10.38 26.75
CA SER A 520 0.97 -11.46 26.42
C SER A 520 0.29 -12.68 25.80
N SER A 521 -1.03 -12.66 25.69
CA SER A 521 -1.81 -13.80 25.18
C SER A 521 -3.09 -13.36 24.48
N ALA A 522 -3.31 -13.93 23.30
CA ALA A 522 -4.60 -13.85 22.62
C ALA A 522 -5.73 -14.39 23.50
N PRO A 523 -6.97 -13.90 23.32
CA PRO A 523 -8.13 -14.48 24.01
C PRO A 523 -8.17 -15.99 23.77
N ALA A 524 -8.00 -16.78 24.81
CA ALA A 524 -8.06 -18.22 24.71
C ALA A 524 -9.51 -18.68 24.78
N GLY A 525 -10.14 -18.95 23.66
CA GLY A 525 -11.40 -19.68 23.49
C GLY A 525 -12.52 -19.41 24.50
N GLY A 526 -13.73 -19.55 24.11
CA GLY A 526 -14.91 -19.26 24.93
C GLY A 526 -15.36 -17.81 24.79
N HIS A 527 -16.58 -17.65 24.26
CA HIS A 527 -17.19 -16.35 24.08
C HIS A 527 -18.50 -16.27 24.87
N GLU A 528 -18.79 -15.09 25.36
CA GLU A 528 -20.02 -14.78 26.06
C GLU A 528 -20.65 -13.55 25.43
N VAL A 529 -21.95 -13.59 25.23
CA VAL A 529 -22.72 -12.42 24.76
C VAL A 529 -23.56 -11.90 25.91
N VAL A 530 -23.38 -10.64 26.22
CA VAL A 530 -24.15 -9.96 27.23
C VAL A 530 -25.14 -9.04 26.52
N VAL A 531 -26.41 -9.39 26.55
CA VAL A 531 -27.51 -8.66 25.92
C VAL A 531 -28.44 -7.98 26.95
N ASP A 532 -28.42 -8.47 28.17
CA ASP A 532 -29.26 -8.01 29.29
C ASP A 532 -28.46 -7.22 30.33
N GLU A 533 -29.20 -6.50 31.17
CA GLU A 533 -28.65 -5.88 32.35
C GLU A 533 -28.11 -6.94 33.31
N ARG A 534 -26.80 -7.16 33.32
CA ARG A 534 -26.19 -7.95 34.35
C ARG A 534 -26.09 -7.11 35.64
N HIS A 535 -26.77 -7.56 36.65
CA HIS A 535 -26.64 -6.97 37.98
C HIS A 535 -25.27 -7.29 38.54
N VAL A 536 -24.53 -6.24 38.83
CA VAL A 536 -23.29 -6.33 39.56
C VAL A 536 -23.57 -6.93 40.94
N THR A 537 -22.68 -7.77 41.41
CA THR A 537 -22.74 -8.34 42.76
C THR A 537 -22.97 -7.23 43.78
N PRO A 538 -23.91 -7.35 44.74
CA PRO A 538 -24.13 -6.34 45.74
C PRO A 538 -22.84 -5.94 46.44
N GLY A 539 -22.54 -4.66 46.47
CA GLY A 539 -21.30 -4.07 47.02
C GLY A 539 -20.27 -3.64 45.97
N ASN A 540 -20.46 -3.92 44.68
CA ASN A 540 -19.53 -3.57 43.61
C ASN A 540 -20.23 -2.86 42.45
N ASP A 541 -21.15 -1.94 42.76
CA ASP A 541 -21.85 -1.12 41.75
C ASP A 541 -20.92 0.00 41.25
N TRP A 542 -20.16 -0.31 40.21
CA TRP A 542 -19.15 0.57 39.64
C TRP A 542 -19.72 1.80 38.90
N ALA A 543 -21.02 1.82 38.60
CA ALA A 543 -21.71 2.98 38.03
C ALA A 543 -23.14 3.05 38.60
N SER A 544 -23.27 3.57 39.84
CA SER A 544 -24.55 3.61 40.56
C SER A 544 -25.60 4.43 39.82
N GLY A 545 -26.79 3.85 39.68
CA GLY A 545 -27.92 4.48 38.98
C GLY A 545 -27.90 4.31 37.45
N TYR A 546 -26.88 3.65 36.89
CA TYR A 546 -26.78 3.37 35.45
C TYR A 546 -27.13 1.92 35.12
N THR A 547 -27.68 1.71 33.96
CA THR A 547 -27.80 0.37 33.36
C THR A 547 -26.43 -0.09 32.86
N LYS A 548 -26.14 -1.37 33.02
CA LYS A 548 -24.81 -1.92 32.72
C LYS A 548 -24.89 -3.19 31.92
N LEU A 549 -23.97 -3.31 30.94
CA LEU A 549 -23.57 -4.58 30.35
C LEU A 549 -22.18 -4.88 30.88
N GLN A 550 -21.99 -6.07 31.46
CA GLN A 550 -20.71 -6.46 32.03
C GLN A 550 -20.39 -7.90 31.72
N CYS A 551 -19.19 -8.15 31.22
CA CYS A 551 -18.65 -9.49 31.04
C CYS A 551 -18.51 -10.22 32.40
N ALA A 552 -18.65 -11.53 32.40
CA ALA A 552 -18.37 -12.37 33.56
C ALA A 552 -16.90 -12.22 34.03
N ASP A 553 -16.65 -12.65 35.27
CA ASP A 553 -15.28 -12.69 35.78
C ASP A 553 -14.43 -13.63 34.90
N GLY A 554 -13.23 -13.18 34.56
CA GLY A 554 -12.36 -13.90 33.61
C GLY A 554 -12.65 -13.63 32.12
N TYR A 555 -13.58 -12.70 31.82
CA TYR A 555 -13.90 -12.28 30.47
C TYR A 555 -13.68 -10.77 30.30
N PHE A 556 -13.36 -10.37 29.08
CA PHE A 556 -13.21 -8.97 28.67
C PHE A 556 -13.92 -8.69 27.35
N MET A 557 -14.26 -7.44 27.12
CA MET A 557 -14.91 -7.04 25.88
C MET A 557 -13.95 -7.12 24.70
N ILE A 558 -14.42 -7.77 23.62
CA ILE A 558 -13.75 -7.79 22.32
C ILE A 558 -14.61 -7.18 21.21
N GLY A 559 -15.83 -6.75 21.56
CA GLY A 559 -16.75 -6.16 20.61
C GLY A 559 -18.05 -5.72 21.26
N TYR A 560 -18.88 -5.09 20.45
CA TYR A 560 -20.20 -4.62 20.87
C TYR A 560 -21.13 -4.49 19.64
N SER A 561 -22.43 -4.35 19.90
CA SER A 561 -23.41 -4.07 18.86
C SER A 561 -24.16 -2.77 19.12
N VAL A 562 -24.68 -2.18 18.03
CA VAL A 562 -25.41 -0.90 18.06
C VAL A 562 -26.73 -1.05 17.30
N ARG A 563 -27.84 -0.64 17.94
CA ARG A 563 -29.17 -0.49 17.31
C ARG A 563 -29.58 0.97 17.35
N GLY A 564 -29.71 1.59 16.20
CA GLY A 564 -29.87 3.04 16.15
C GLY A 564 -28.66 3.74 16.79
N ALA A 565 -28.89 4.56 17.80
CA ALA A 565 -27.85 5.26 18.57
C ALA A 565 -27.53 4.56 19.92
N ALA A 566 -27.97 3.32 20.11
CA ALA A 566 -27.85 2.62 21.39
C ALA A 566 -26.95 1.39 21.31
N VAL A 567 -26.04 1.23 22.25
CA VAL A 567 -25.32 -0.03 22.46
C VAL A 567 -26.31 -1.07 22.95
N SER A 568 -26.44 -2.20 22.25
CA SER A 568 -27.43 -3.23 22.52
C SER A 568 -26.84 -4.50 23.15
N SER A 569 -25.60 -4.85 22.84
CA SER A 569 -24.93 -5.99 23.46
C SER A 569 -23.42 -5.78 23.54
N ALA A 570 -22.78 -6.53 24.43
CA ALA A 570 -21.34 -6.67 24.52
C ALA A 570 -20.92 -8.09 24.16
N LEU A 571 -19.91 -8.23 23.34
CA LEU A 571 -19.25 -9.49 23.04
C LEU A 571 -18.01 -9.61 23.91
N CYS A 572 -17.95 -10.65 24.69
CA CYS A 572 -16.87 -10.91 25.64
C CYS A 572 -16.09 -12.17 25.25
N ALA A 573 -14.80 -12.17 25.51
CA ALA A 573 -13.94 -13.36 25.33
C ALA A 573 -13.26 -13.72 26.66
N ALA A 574 -13.03 -15.01 26.88
CA ALA A 574 -12.25 -15.48 28.01
C ALA A 574 -10.80 -14.98 27.88
N GLY A 575 -10.24 -14.50 28.95
CA GLY A 575 -8.88 -13.98 28.99
C GLY A 575 -8.12 -14.35 30.26
N PRO A 576 -6.87 -13.90 30.40
CA PRO A 576 -6.12 -14.10 31.62
C PRO A 576 -6.92 -13.52 32.79
N THR A 577 -6.99 -14.29 33.87
CA THR A 577 -7.74 -13.94 35.06
C THR A 577 -7.21 -12.64 35.66
N ALA A 578 -7.86 -11.56 35.36
CA ALA A 578 -7.61 -10.30 36.06
C ALA A 578 -8.16 -10.36 37.49
N GLY A 579 -7.60 -9.57 38.39
CA GLY A 579 -8.17 -9.34 39.68
C GLY A 579 -9.63 -8.89 39.60
N THR A 580 -10.40 -9.19 40.62
CA THR A 580 -11.85 -8.84 40.71
C THR A 580 -12.10 -7.32 40.82
N SER A 581 -11.07 -6.51 41.06
CA SER A 581 -11.18 -5.07 41.22
C SER A 581 -10.97 -4.34 39.90
N GLY A 582 -11.89 -3.45 39.57
CA GLY A 582 -11.79 -2.54 38.44
C GLY A 582 -12.09 -1.10 38.86
N ARG A 583 -11.96 -0.19 37.91
CA ARG A 583 -12.32 1.22 38.08
C ARG A 583 -13.29 1.67 37.00
N THR A 584 -14.06 2.69 37.32
CA THR A 584 -14.97 3.34 36.36
C THR A 584 -14.24 4.46 35.63
N VAL A 585 -14.34 4.45 34.30
CA VAL A 585 -13.88 5.55 33.44
C VAL A 585 -15.10 6.25 32.87
N TRP A 586 -15.42 7.43 33.40
CA TRP A 586 -16.50 8.27 32.89
C TRP A 586 -16.09 8.93 31.58
N PHE A 587 -17.02 8.99 30.63
CA PHE A 587 -16.73 9.58 29.33
C PHE A 587 -16.60 11.10 29.42
N ASP A 588 -15.67 11.63 28.66
CA ASP A 588 -15.33 13.04 28.65
C ASP A 588 -15.26 13.56 27.21
N ARG A 589 -15.71 14.78 27.00
CA ARG A 589 -15.66 15.45 25.69
C ARG A 589 -14.25 15.97 25.36
N GLY A 590 -13.49 16.33 26.36
CA GLY A 590 -12.20 17.00 26.23
C GLY A 590 -11.04 16.06 25.94
N ASP A 591 -11.26 14.77 25.90
CA ASP A 591 -10.19 13.77 25.81
C ASP A 591 -9.13 13.94 26.93
N ASN A 592 -9.58 13.98 28.18
CA ASN A 592 -8.73 14.15 29.36
C ASN A 592 -7.81 12.96 29.68
N ARG A 593 -7.54 12.11 28.70
CA ARG A 593 -6.64 10.95 28.83
C ARG A 593 -5.16 11.36 28.98
N GLY A 594 -4.89 12.65 29.04
CA GLY A 594 -3.56 13.23 29.14
C GLY A 594 -2.98 13.67 27.80
N PRO A 595 -1.79 14.26 27.79
CA PRO A 595 -1.15 14.68 26.55
C PRO A 595 -0.77 13.46 25.71
N ALA A 596 -1.24 13.41 24.45
CA ALA A 596 -0.97 12.35 23.48
C ALA A 596 -1.28 10.92 24.03
N PRO A 597 -2.54 10.61 24.31
CA PRO A 597 -2.91 9.26 24.76
C PRO A 597 -2.62 8.26 23.64
N LYS A 598 -2.12 7.08 23.99
CA LYS A 598 -1.93 5.99 23.03
C LYS A 598 -3.27 5.61 22.39
N GLY A 599 -3.22 5.22 21.12
CA GLY A 599 -4.39 4.97 20.29
C GLY A 599 -4.99 6.23 19.65
N GLY A 600 -4.51 7.41 20.00
CA GLY A 600 -4.95 8.68 19.42
C GLY A 600 -6.36 9.09 19.79
N ASP A 601 -6.89 10.11 19.13
CA ASP A 601 -8.29 10.55 19.26
C ASP A 601 -9.21 9.74 18.34
N PHE A 602 -9.56 8.50 18.76
CA PHE A 602 -10.38 7.57 18.01
C PHE A 602 -11.85 8.02 17.82
N ALA A 603 -12.28 9.07 18.47
CA ALA A 603 -13.63 9.60 18.35
C ALA A 603 -13.64 11.13 18.47
N GLN A 604 -13.02 11.79 17.51
CA GLN A 604 -12.84 13.23 17.48
C GLN A 604 -14.18 13.97 17.61
N GLY A 605 -14.25 14.91 18.58
CA GLY A 605 -15.44 15.71 18.84
C GLY A 605 -16.56 15.00 19.63
N HIS A 606 -16.38 13.73 19.99
CA HIS A 606 -17.34 12.97 20.78
C HIS A 606 -16.88 12.76 22.22
N TYR A 607 -17.85 12.64 23.15
CA TYR A 607 -17.57 12.08 24.48
C TYR A 607 -17.08 10.65 24.32
N LYS A 608 -16.06 10.28 25.08
CA LYS A 608 -15.45 8.96 25.03
C LYS A 608 -14.71 8.62 26.30
N GLY A 609 -14.46 7.34 26.51
CA GLY A 609 -13.62 6.84 27.59
C GLY A 609 -12.66 5.79 27.08
N GLN A 610 -11.51 5.67 27.73
CA GLN A 610 -10.50 4.67 27.44
C GLN A 610 -9.89 4.13 28.72
N CYS A 611 -9.75 2.81 28.79
CA CYS A 611 -8.98 2.12 29.82
C CYS A 611 -7.48 2.42 29.66
N ALA A 612 -6.71 2.24 30.72
CA ALA A 612 -5.25 2.37 30.66
C ALA A 612 -4.60 1.22 29.86
N ASP A 613 -3.34 1.39 29.49
CA ASP A 613 -2.59 0.42 28.66
C ASP A 613 -2.48 -0.97 29.32
N ASP A 614 -2.48 -1.03 30.67
CA ASP A 614 -2.45 -2.26 31.45
C ASP A 614 -3.85 -2.75 31.85
N GLU A 615 -4.89 -2.22 31.21
CA GLU A 615 -6.29 -2.56 31.47
C GLU A 615 -7.01 -3.06 30.22
N TYR A 616 -8.25 -3.51 30.43
CA TYR A 616 -9.21 -3.82 29.37
C TYR A 616 -10.62 -3.41 29.80
N ALA A 617 -11.48 -3.12 28.83
CA ALA A 617 -12.90 -2.92 29.10
C ALA A 617 -13.56 -4.26 29.41
N SER A 618 -14.23 -4.34 30.55
CA SER A 618 -15.04 -5.50 30.95
C SER A 618 -16.53 -5.17 31.09
N GLY A 619 -16.91 -3.93 30.86
CA GLY A 619 -18.31 -3.50 30.92
C GLY A 619 -18.51 -2.08 30.42
N VAL A 620 -19.75 -1.78 30.06
CA VAL A 620 -20.22 -0.45 29.65
C VAL A 620 -21.46 -0.06 30.45
N ALA A 621 -21.48 1.16 30.96
CA ALA A 621 -22.64 1.76 31.61
C ALA A 621 -23.26 2.83 30.72
N PHE A 622 -24.59 2.94 30.76
CA PHE A 622 -25.33 3.88 29.95
C PHE A 622 -26.58 4.38 30.66
N THR A 623 -27.01 5.60 30.31
CA THR A 623 -28.29 6.13 30.74
C THR A 623 -29.44 5.47 29.99
N GLY A 624 -30.56 5.30 30.68
CA GLY A 624 -31.77 4.71 30.08
C GLY A 624 -31.97 3.23 30.42
N ARG A 625 -33.20 2.78 30.21
CA ARG A 625 -33.62 1.38 30.43
C ARG A 625 -33.56 0.61 29.10
N VAL A 626 -33.59 -0.73 29.18
CA VAL A 626 -33.79 -1.59 28.01
C VAL A 626 -34.95 -1.06 27.19
N GLY A 627 -34.69 -0.79 25.91
CA GLY A 627 -35.67 -0.24 24.94
C GLY A 627 -35.70 1.29 24.83
N SER A 628 -34.92 2.05 25.63
CA SER A 628 -34.70 3.49 25.47
C SER A 628 -33.32 3.76 24.86
N ALA A 629 -33.03 5.02 24.48
CA ALA A 629 -31.70 5.41 24.01
C ALA A 629 -30.64 5.06 25.06
N ARG A 630 -29.73 4.16 24.71
CA ARG A 630 -28.68 3.64 25.59
C ARG A 630 -27.33 4.18 25.12
N THR A 631 -27.10 5.45 25.40
CA THR A 631 -25.81 6.06 25.11
C THR A 631 -24.79 5.68 26.15
N PRO A 632 -23.63 5.12 25.76
CA PRO A 632 -22.54 4.83 26.68
C PRO A 632 -22.05 6.08 27.41
N ASP A 633 -21.90 5.98 28.72
CA ASP A 633 -21.44 7.07 29.60
C ASP A 633 -20.18 6.70 30.37
N ALA A 634 -19.91 5.40 30.56
CA ALA A 634 -18.73 4.93 31.28
C ALA A 634 -18.30 3.53 30.83
N LEU A 635 -17.01 3.25 30.98
CA LEU A 635 -16.43 1.90 30.89
C LEU A 635 -16.05 1.39 32.27
N TYR A 636 -16.16 0.09 32.48
CA TYR A 636 -15.54 -0.62 33.58
C TYR A 636 -14.23 -1.22 33.11
N CYS A 637 -13.12 -0.69 33.64
CA CYS A 637 -11.79 -1.08 33.28
C CYS A 637 -11.17 -1.99 34.34
N ARG A 638 -10.61 -3.12 33.93
CA ARG A 638 -9.91 -4.08 34.81
C ARG A 638 -8.48 -4.27 34.34
N LYS A 639 -7.57 -4.54 35.26
CA LYS A 639 -6.17 -4.79 34.92
C LYS A 639 -5.97 -6.15 34.21
N VAL A 640 -5.08 -6.16 33.27
CA VAL A 640 -4.49 -7.38 32.72
C VAL A 640 -3.60 -8.00 33.79
N SER A 641 -3.77 -9.29 34.08
CA SER A 641 -2.99 -10.02 35.11
C SER A 641 -1.65 -10.49 34.56
#